data_df3422797bd451ddd7438d199395fc30
#
_entry.id   df3422797bd451ddd7438d199395fc30
#
_cell.length_a   1.000
_cell.length_b   1.000
_cell.length_c   1.000
_cell.angle_alpha   90.00
_cell.angle_beta   90.00
_cell.angle_gamma   90.00
#
_symmetry.space_group_name_H-M   'P 1'
#
loop_
_entity.id
_entity.type
_entity.pdbx_description
1 polymer ?
#
loop_
_entity_poly.entity_id
_entity_poly.type
_entity_poly.pdbx_seq_one_letter_code
_entity_poly.pdbx_strand_id
1 'polypeptide(L)'
;FALFVLIRAFNPDLWHPTWGGEKPMEFGFLNAILRSPVMPPFDPFFSDGYINYYYYGIYLVSLPIKLTGIDPAVAFNLVIPTLFGLMLAGGYTLVAQITGRIRYGLIGAAFLTVLGNLATVFPVGWSQGLRPVFANLGREGLAGLGRSLGTWYIGPSRVIWREAPDQPLQTINEFPFWSFLFADLHPHMIALPIALLAIALAWELLGQAFTSRGVPRTALFLLTALTLGTLAVTNSWDFPTYTLLIGVALLGAAWRSTRQGVAWLRLGQAVVLAGLLAIGGMAFYMPFFDHFYALVSGIGLVRDGTRASEYLAIYGLFLAILLPVILGALWRLLPRRHKTPNAEPIPEQPPEQTLPEEPPLVVNAPDAPTAPAVTTSTPPPRQTFAFRSLVNARQLVIVIALLLLLLTLIQPVLGLQLWLGVLLISGALLLLPRRIAPATWFAFLLATLAWAVSLGVEVIFIGDHLMGGDAYRMNTVFKFGMQIWTLMALAAAISLPLLLRGLRRIGGEPARAAGLVVLATLIALTALFPLIGIPNRIANRFPVQTGLTLDGLAFLEQAEFIYNCEAFGGCEPNVDMLQIDLRPDAAAIAWLNETITGTPIVLQSNLWFYRAYGIRVAANTGLPTVISALHVDEQRDPTIAQIRNDDIDMLYRTTDLETTLRLLAKYGVNYIYVGSIEHAFYNEAGLAKFAEMEGTYLDQRYTSPGVQIYQVSNIPSVYAEPETYDFAADEPITRPPPPIVEEETDPVEPVPPDEAATTDDSAAPAPPAADLAALEEQVAANPDNSVLAFGLAERYRAAGRLDDAADVLEVAAEANPGDIGLHHLWGDILSEAGRYAEAEAVYMLAARNNPTAGNWNKLATALLGWGELEKAEMALSEALSIDDTAPEPYYRLGQLYRQQGNDEQAISALQAYLQLAPDGPYHQEARQLLAEIQDE
;
A
#
# COMPACT_ATOMS: atom_id res chain seq x y z
N PHE A 1 -20.83 14.43 9.52
CA PHE A 1 -21.51 13.73 8.44
C PHE A 1 -21.97 14.73 7.36
N ALA A 2 -22.93 15.64 7.63
CA ALA A 2 -23.54 16.51 6.63
C ALA A 2 -22.52 17.36 5.83
N LEU A 3 -21.51 17.92 6.50
CA LEU A 3 -20.43 18.64 5.84
C LEU A 3 -19.69 17.74 4.81
N PHE A 4 -19.41 16.50 5.17
CA PHE A 4 -18.69 15.58 4.28
C PHE A 4 -19.59 15.07 3.15
N VAL A 5 -20.91 14.91 3.39
CA VAL A 5 -21.90 14.68 2.31
C VAL A 5 -21.86 15.81 1.30
N LEU A 6 -21.81 17.06 1.77
CA LEU A 6 -21.70 18.22 0.88
C LEU A 6 -20.41 18.21 0.07
N ILE A 7 -19.25 17.87 0.69
CA ILE A 7 -17.97 17.71 0.00
C ILE A 7 -18.07 16.66 -1.11
N ARG A 8 -18.71 15.50 -0.81
CA ARG A 8 -18.92 14.44 -1.81
C ARG A 8 -19.85 14.88 -2.92
N ALA A 9 -20.92 15.62 -2.62
CA ALA A 9 -21.82 16.14 -3.63
C ALA A 9 -21.16 17.12 -4.63
N PHE A 10 -20.07 17.78 -4.20
CA PHE A 10 -19.25 18.60 -5.10
C PHE A 10 -18.21 17.80 -5.90
N ASN A 11 -17.86 16.59 -5.45
CA ASN A 11 -16.90 15.70 -6.13
C ASN A 11 -17.33 14.23 -5.97
N PRO A 12 -18.42 13.79 -6.61
CA PRO A 12 -18.96 12.44 -6.46
C PRO A 12 -18.26 11.40 -7.33
N ASP A 13 -17.49 11.83 -8.35
CA ASP A 13 -17.03 11.01 -9.46
C ASP A 13 -16.25 9.78 -9.00
N LEU A 14 -16.64 8.60 -9.53
CA LEU A 14 -16.00 7.33 -9.22
C LEU A 14 -14.84 6.99 -10.16
N TRP A 15 -14.53 7.87 -11.09
CA TRP A 15 -13.40 7.72 -12.00
C TRP A 15 -12.79 9.08 -12.34
N HIS A 16 -11.49 9.07 -12.64
CA HIS A 16 -10.76 10.22 -13.18
C HIS A 16 -9.53 9.70 -13.98
N PRO A 17 -9.24 10.20 -15.19
CA PRO A 17 -8.16 9.69 -16.03
C PRO A 17 -6.76 9.81 -15.40
N THR A 18 -6.57 10.74 -14.48
CA THR A 18 -5.26 11.00 -13.82
C THR A 18 -5.28 10.79 -12.31
N TRP A 19 -6.33 11.23 -11.61
CA TRP A 19 -6.37 11.34 -10.14
C TRP A 19 -7.44 10.47 -9.48
N GLY A 20 -7.98 9.50 -10.19
CA GLY A 20 -9.12 8.70 -9.72
C GLY A 20 -8.83 7.73 -8.58
N GLY A 21 -7.60 7.26 -8.42
CA GLY A 21 -7.28 6.17 -7.49
C GLY A 21 -7.94 4.85 -7.88
N GLU A 22 -8.20 4.02 -6.86
CA GLU A 22 -8.73 2.66 -7.04
C GLU A 22 -10.27 2.58 -6.95
N LYS A 23 -10.98 3.71 -6.96
CA LYS A 23 -12.45 3.76 -6.86
C LYS A 23 -13.18 2.83 -7.84
N PRO A 24 -12.78 2.73 -9.11
CA PRO A 24 -13.45 1.80 -10.03
C PRO A 24 -13.35 0.34 -9.61
N MET A 25 -12.21 -0.09 -9.05
CA MET A 25 -12.04 -1.43 -8.52
C MET A 25 -12.93 -1.66 -7.29
N GLU A 26 -12.89 -0.75 -6.33
CA GLU A 26 -13.66 -0.85 -5.09
C GLU A 26 -15.16 -0.80 -5.36
N PHE A 27 -15.59 -0.03 -6.36
CA PHE A 27 -16.96 0.04 -6.81
C PHE A 27 -17.38 -1.26 -7.53
N GLY A 28 -16.48 -1.85 -8.32
CA GLY A 28 -16.70 -3.16 -8.94
C GLY A 28 -16.89 -4.27 -7.90
N PHE A 29 -16.02 -4.30 -6.86
CA PHE A 29 -16.19 -5.25 -5.76
C PHE A 29 -17.50 -5.02 -4.98
N LEU A 30 -17.91 -3.77 -4.76
CA LEU A 30 -19.18 -3.46 -4.12
C LEU A 30 -20.35 -4.00 -4.95
N ASN A 31 -20.36 -3.76 -6.26
CA ASN A 31 -21.41 -4.23 -7.17
C ASN A 31 -21.43 -5.76 -7.27
N ALA A 32 -20.26 -6.41 -7.36
CA ALA A 32 -20.15 -7.87 -7.36
C ALA A 32 -20.69 -8.50 -6.07
N ILE A 33 -20.38 -7.94 -4.90
CA ILE A 33 -20.90 -8.38 -3.59
C ILE A 33 -22.42 -8.18 -3.51
N LEU A 34 -22.92 -7.08 -4.04
CA LEU A 34 -24.37 -6.84 -4.10
C LEU A 34 -25.08 -7.83 -5.00
N ARG A 35 -24.45 -8.27 -6.08
CA ARG A 35 -24.97 -9.20 -7.09
C ARG A 35 -24.77 -10.66 -6.70
N SER A 36 -23.69 -10.99 -5.97
CA SER A 36 -23.34 -12.37 -5.64
C SER A 36 -24.36 -13.01 -4.70
N PRO A 37 -24.87 -14.22 -5.03
CA PRO A 37 -25.75 -14.98 -4.14
C PRO A 37 -25.00 -15.80 -3.09
N VAL A 38 -23.67 -15.92 -3.20
CA VAL A 38 -22.81 -16.75 -2.36
C VAL A 38 -21.66 -15.96 -1.78
N MET A 39 -20.97 -16.54 -0.79
CA MET A 39 -19.72 -16.07 -0.22
C MET A 39 -18.70 -17.22 -0.27
N PRO A 40 -17.47 -16.95 -0.71
CA PRO A 40 -16.91 -15.69 -1.23
C PRO A 40 -17.67 -15.18 -2.47
N PRO A 41 -17.70 -13.84 -2.69
CA PRO A 41 -18.39 -13.26 -3.85
C PRO A 41 -17.55 -13.48 -5.12
N PHE A 42 -18.22 -13.62 -6.26
CA PHE A 42 -17.55 -13.71 -7.56
C PHE A 42 -16.71 -12.48 -7.86
N ASP A 43 -15.58 -12.71 -8.53
CA ASP A 43 -14.68 -11.63 -8.92
C ASP A 43 -15.18 -10.98 -10.23
N PRO A 44 -15.48 -9.68 -10.24
CA PRO A 44 -15.93 -9.00 -11.46
C PRO A 44 -14.79 -8.79 -12.44
N PHE A 45 -13.54 -8.88 -11.99
CA PHE A 45 -12.35 -8.62 -12.79
C PHE A 45 -11.66 -9.89 -13.29
N PHE A 46 -12.15 -11.07 -12.91
CA PHE A 46 -11.57 -12.33 -13.31
C PHE A 46 -12.66 -13.41 -13.32
N SER A 47 -13.12 -13.83 -14.50
CA SER A 47 -14.13 -14.86 -14.63
C SER A 47 -13.71 -16.18 -13.99
N ASP A 48 -14.71 -16.93 -13.50
CA ASP A 48 -14.53 -18.20 -12.79
C ASP A 48 -13.75 -18.11 -11.47
N GLY A 49 -13.66 -16.89 -10.91
CA GLY A 49 -12.94 -16.62 -9.67
C GLY A 49 -13.77 -16.00 -8.57
N TYR A 50 -13.26 -16.08 -7.37
CA TYR A 50 -13.75 -15.31 -6.23
C TYR A 50 -12.85 -14.11 -6.00
N ILE A 51 -13.39 -13.05 -5.37
CA ILE A 51 -12.60 -11.86 -5.00
C ILE A 51 -11.49 -12.28 -4.03
N ASN A 52 -10.25 -12.28 -4.48
CA ASN A 52 -9.06 -12.51 -3.66
C ASN A 52 -8.51 -11.17 -3.13
N TYR A 53 -9.30 -10.52 -2.29
CA TYR A 53 -8.98 -9.22 -1.69
C TYR A 53 -9.63 -9.10 -0.32
N TYR A 54 -9.36 -8.02 0.42
CA TYR A 54 -9.99 -7.73 1.72
C TYR A 54 -11.46 -7.29 1.56
N TYR A 55 -12.26 -8.09 0.88
CA TYR A 55 -13.64 -7.76 0.51
C TYR A 55 -14.61 -7.65 1.69
N TYR A 56 -14.25 -8.20 2.87
CA TYR A 56 -15.17 -8.24 4.01
C TYR A 56 -15.58 -6.85 4.49
N GLY A 57 -14.69 -5.86 4.43
CA GLY A 57 -15.03 -4.47 4.73
C GLY A 57 -16.11 -3.93 3.78
N ILE A 58 -15.98 -4.19 2.49
CA ILE A 58 -16.96 -3.79 1.46
C ILE A 58 -18.26 -4.59 1.64
N TYR A 59 -18.19 -5.85 2.06
CA TYR A 59 -19.37 -6.64 2.44
C TYR A 59 -20.15 -5.99 3.59
N LEU A 60 -19.49 -5.51 4.65
CA LEU A 60 -20.16 -4.77 5.73
C LEU A 60 -20.85 -3.50 5.20
N VAL A 61 -20.23 -2.81 4.25
CA VAL A 61 -20.81 -1.65 3.56
C VAL A 61 -22.03 -2.05 2.72
N SER A 62 -22.03 -3.20 2.08
CA SER A 62 -23.14 -3.67 1.24
C SER A 62 -24.42 -3.97 2.02
N LEU A 63 -24.34 -4.32 3.30
CA LEU A 63 -25.51 -4.68 4.13
C LEU A 63 -26.53 -3.54 4.24
N PRO A 64 -26.19 -2.29 4.64
CA PRO A 64 -27.15 -1.20 4.64
C PRO A 64 -27.66 -0.85 3.24
N ILE A 65 -26.87 -1.05 2.18
CA ILE A 65 -27.29 -0.83 0.80
C ILE A 65 -28.41 -1.83 0.42
N LYS A 66 -28.20 -3.12 0.68
CA LYS A 66 -29.23 -4.17 0.47
C LYS A 66 -30.50 -3.92 1.29
N LEU A 67 -30.38 -3.36 2.50
CA LEU A 67 -31.53 -3.07 3.36
C LEU A 67 -32.33 -1.85 2.91
N THR A 68 -31.68 -0.84 2.35
CA THR A 68 -32.32 0.44 1.99
C THR A 68 -32.72 0.51 0.52
N GLY A 69 -32.08 -0.30 -0.35
CA GLY A 69 -32.28 -0.23 -1.80
C GLY A 69 -31.72 1.05 -2.43
N ILE A 70 -30.81 1.76 -1.73
CA ILE A 70 -30.14 2.94 -2.31
C ILE A 70 -29.27 2.48 -3.48
N ASP A 71 -29.27 3.25 -4.57
CA ASP A 71 -28.39 3.01 -5.70
C ASP A 71 -26.92 2.92 -5.28
N PRO A 72 -26.13 1.92 -5.73
CA PRO A 72 -24.75 1.72 -5.33
C PRO A 72 -23.83 2.91 -5.60
N ALA A 73 -24.02 3.64 -6.70
CA ALA A 73 -23.22 4.82 -7.03
C ALA A 73 -23.45 5.99 -6.06
N VAL A 74 -24.70 6.15 -5.60
CA VAL A 74 -25.07 7.11 -4.54
C VAL A 74 -24.57 6.60 -3.17
N ALA A 75 -24.76 5.33 -2.88
CA ALA A 75 -24.38 4.72 -1.61
C ALA A 75 -22.86 4.80 -1.36
N PHE A 76 -22.02 4.57 -2.37
CA PHE A 76 -20.58 4.74 -2.27
C PHE A 76 -20.22 6.13 -1.72
N ASN A 77 -20.86 7.17 -2.27
CA ASN A 77 -20.63 8.55 -1.83
C ASN A 77 -21.25 8.88 -0.46
N LEU A 78 -22.20 8.09 0.06
CA LEU A 78 -22.74 8.22 1.41
C LEU A 78 -21.93 7.46 2.48
N VAL A 79 -21.29 6.36 2.10
CA VAL A 79 -20.47 5.56 3.02
C VAL A 79 -19.25 6.33 3.52
N ILE A 80 -18.58 7.08 2.65
CA ILE A 80 -17.41 7.88 3.03
C ILE A 80 -17.71 8.86 4.19
N PRO A 81 -18.75 9.72 4.10
CA PRO A 81 -19.18 10.57 5.21
C PRO A 81 -19.59 9.77 6.46
N THR A 82 -20.17 8.58 6.28
CA THR A 82 -20.58 7.74 7.40
C THR A 82 -19.38 7.23 8.19
N LEU A 83 -18.37 6.67 7.51
CA LEU A 83 -17.14 6.20 8.13
C LEU A 83 -16.39 7.36 8.80
N PHE A 84 -16.31 8.53 8.15
CA PHE A 84 -15.74 9.74 8.75
C PHE A 84 -16.47 10.15 10.02
N GLY A 85 -17.81 10.13 9.99
CA GLY A 85 -18.64 10.45 11.17
C GLY A 85 -18.44 9.46 12.30
N LEU A 86 -18.34 8.16 12.02
CA LEU A 86 -18.06 7.11 12.99
C LEU A 86 -16.67 7.29 13.62
N MET A 87 -15.66 7.57 12.80
CA MET A 87 -14.31 7.80 13.27
C MET A 87 -14.21 9.04 14.17
N LEU A 88 -14.84 10.15 13.78
CA LEU A 88 -14.88 11.38 14.57
C LEU A 88 -15.61 11.16 15.90
N ALA A 89 -16.77 10.49 15.89
CA ALA A 89 -17.55 10.18 17.10
C ALA A 89 -16.79 9.20 18.02
N GLY A 90 -16.14 8.19 17.46
CA GLY A 90 -15.32 7.24 18.19
C GLY A 90 -14.15 7.91 18.91
N GLY A 91 -13.37 8.74 18.18
CA GLY A 91 -12.27 9.51 18.76
C GLY A 91 -12.72 10.48 19.85
N TYR A 92 -13.83 11.19 19.63
CA TYR A 92 -14.45 12.05 20.64
C TYR A 92 -14.82 11.26 21.91
N THR A 93 -15.58 10.19 21.73
CA THR A 93 -16.11 9.40 22.86
C THR A 93 -14.98 8.78 23.67
N LEU A 94 -14.02 8.16 23.03
CA LEU A 94 -12.90 7.49 23.67
C LEU A 94 -12.06 8.47 24.49
N VAL A 95 -11.66 9.60 23.91
CA VAL A 95 -10.83 10.60 24.63
C VAL A 95 -11.64 11.30 25.73
N ALA A 96 -12.92 11.63 25.49
CA ALA A 96 -13.79 12.21 26.51
C ALA A 96 -13.97 11.28 27.71
N GLN A 97 -14.19 9.98 27.48
CA GLN A 97 -14.34 8.96 28.52
C GLN A 97 -13.05 8.78 29.33
N ILE A 98 -11.90 8.64 28.66
CA ILE A 98 -10.60 8.43 29.33
C ILE A 98 -10.19 9.65 30.15
N THR A 99 -10.41 10.86 29.64
CA THR A 99 -10.02 12.11 30.31
C THR A 99 -11.07 12.64 31.29
N GLY A 100 -12.32 12.17 31.20
CA GLY A 100 -13.47 12.67 31.96
C GLY A 100 -13.90 14.08 31.54
N ARG A 101 -13.56 14.57 30.33
CA ARG A 101 -13.81 15.95 29.89
C ARG A 101 -14.13 16.07 28.40
N ILE A 102 -15.29 16.61 28.09
CA ILE A 102 -15.81 16.87 26.72
C ILE A 102 -14.80 17.61 25.83
N ARG A 103 -14.16 18.68 26.34
CA ARG A 103 -13.20 19.51 25.57
C ARG A 103 -12.02 18.72 25.02
N TYR A 104 -11.53 17.72 25.77
CA TYR A 104 -10.44 16.87 25.28
C TYR A 104 -10.95 15.81 24.29
N GLY A 105 -12.20 15.40 24.40
CA GLY A 105 -12.87 14.60 23.38
C GLY A 105 -12.92 15.32 22.03
N LEU A 106 -13.33 16.59 22.03
CA LEU A 106 -13.34 17.43 20.80
C LEU A 106 -11.93 17.57 20.19
N ILE A 107 -10.90 17.76 21.03
CA ILE A 107 -9.52 17.85 20.58
C ILE A 107 -9.07 16.48 20.03
N GLY A 108 -9.44 15.37 20.68
CA GLY A 108 -9.12 14.02 20.19
C GLY A 108 -9.75 13.73 18.83
N ALA A 109 -11.01 14.10 18.65
CA ALA A 109 -11.66 13.99 17.35
C ALA A 109 -10.95 14.83 16.28
N ALA A 110 -10.58 16.07 16.58
CA ALA A 110 -9.88 16.94 15.64
C ALA A 110 -8.48 16.38 15.28
N PHE A 111 -7.68 15.95 16.26
CA PHE A 111 -6.35 15.38 16.05
C PHE A 111 -6.39 14.11 15.19
N LEU A 112 -7.40 13.29 15.44
CA LEU A 112 -7.55 12.01 14.75
C LEU A 112 -8.04 12.16 13.30
N THR A 113 -9.06 13.02 13.07
CA THR A 113 -9.83 12.97 11.83
C THR A 113 -9.79 14.25 10.99
N VAL A 114 -9.48 15.43 11.57
CA VAL A 114 -9.66 16.70 10.88
C VAL A 114 -8.34 17.34 10.48
N LEU A 115 -7.31 17.24 11.32
CA LEU A 115 -6.06 17.92 11.07
C LEU A 115 -5.20 17.19 10.02
N GLY A 116 -4.49 17.96 9.21
CA GLY A 116 -3.43 17.46 8.35
C GLY A 116 -2.08 17.42 9.05
N ASN A 117 -1.03 17.21 8.27
CA ASN A 117 0.36 17.23 8.74
C ASN A 117 1.04 18.59 8.46
N LEU A 118 2.24 18.79 9.00
CA LEU A 118 3.00 20.04 8.84
C LEU A 118 3.64 20.17 7.45
N ALA A 119 3.74 19.12 6.66
CA ALA A 119 4.19 19.16 5.27
C ALA A 119 3.27 20.00 4.37
N THR A 120 2.02 20.22 4.80
CA THR A 120 1.11 21.19 4.19
C THR A 120 1.74 22.60 4.10
N VAL A 121 2.56 22.97 5.08
CA VAL A 121 3.16 24.31 5.21
C VAL A 121 4.63 24.30 4.81
N PHE A 122 5.37 23.28 5.26
CA PHE A 122 6.80 23.19 5.06
C PHE A 122 7.12 22.28 3.86
N PRO A 123 7.98 22.72 2.93
CA PRO A 123 8.39 21.89 1.81
C PRO A 123 9.29 20.76 2.31
N VAL A 124 8.84 19.50 2.10
CA VAL A 124 9.58 18.27 2.46
C VAL A 124 9.18 17.17 1.47
N GLY A 125 10.14 16.41 1.00
CA GLY A 125 9.90 15.37 0.00
C GLY A 125 9.27 15.95 -1.27
N TRP A 126 8.20 15.38 -1.75
CA TRP A 126 7.43 15.90 -2.89
C TRP A 126 6.49 17.07 -2.52
N SER A 127 6.33 17.36 -1.22
CA SER A 127 5.52 18.51 -0.79
C SER A 127 6.26 19.83 -1.04
N GLN A 128 5.66 20.73 -1.80
CA GLN A 128 6.16 22.09 -2.00
C GLN A 128 5.65 23.08 -0.94
N GLY A 129 4.93 22.58 0.08
CA GLY A 129 4.32 23.39 1.13
C GLY A 129 3.36 24.43 0.57
N LEU A 130 3.40 25.66 1.09
CA LEU A 130 2.55 26.78 0.64
C LEU A 130 3.10 27.53 -0.58
N ARG A 131 4.25 27.18 -1.12
CA ARG A 131 4.87 27.87 -2.26
C ARG A 131 3.93 28.01 -3.47
N PRO A 132 3.30 26.92 -3.97
CA PRO A 132 2.40 27.01 -5.13
C PRO A 132 1.19 27.88 -4.84
N VAL A 133 0.66 27.83 -3.60
CA VAL A 133 -0.50 28.64 -3.19
C VAL A 133 -0.20 30.12 -3.31
N PHE A 134 0.94 30.59 -2.79
CA PHE A 134 1.32 32.01 -2.88
C PHE A 134 1.68 32.43 -4.32
N ALA A 135 2.33 31.55 -5.09
CA ALA A 135 2.66 31.83 -6.48
C ALA A 135 1.39 31.99 -7.33
N ASN A 136 0.39 31.14 -7.16
CA ASN A 136 -0.85 31.19 -7.92
C ASN A 136 -1.78 32.33 -7.44
N LEU A 137 -1.79 32.61 -6.13
CA LEU A 137 -2.50 33.77 -5.58
C LEU A 137 -1.96 35.08 -6.17
N GLY A 138 -0.65 35.16 -6.35
CA GLY A 138 0.00 36.34 -6.97
C GLY A 138 -0.28 36.47 -8.47
N ARG A 139 -0.48 35.36 -9.21
CA ARG A 139 -0.73 35.36 -10.66
C ARG A 139 -2.20 35.50 -11.05
N GLU A 140 -3.07 34.79 -10.34
CA GLU A 140 -4.47 34.54 -10.72
C GLU A 140 -5.47 35.03 -9.66
N GLY A 141 -5.01 35.65 -8.57
CA GLY A 141 -5.85 36.04 -7.46
C GLY A 141 -6.52 34.84 -6.79
N LEU A 142 -7.73 35.02 -6.21
CA LEU A 142 -8.46 33.96 -5.53
C LEU A 142 -8.85 32.76 -6.43
N ALA A 143 -8.94 32.98 -7.74
CA ALA A 143 -9.23 31.92 -8.70
C ALA A 143 -8.07 30.93 -8.83
N GLY A 144 -6.82 31.37 -8.60
CA GLY A 144 -5.65 30.50 -8.63
C GLY A 144 -5.51 29.54 -7.45
N LEU A 145 -6.21 29.80 -6.34
CA LEU A 145 -6.21 28.90 -5.19
C LEU A 145 -6.77 27.50 -5.50
N GLY A 146 -7.71 27.41 -6.44
CA GLY A 146 -8.31 26.12 -6.85
C GLY A 146 -7.46 25.32 -7.83
N ARG A 147 -6.55 25.94 -8.60
CA ARG A 147 -5.90 25.31 -9.75
C ARG A 147 -4.52 24.71 -9.49
N SER A 148 -3.91 24.98 -8.37
CA SER A 148 -2.59 24.44 -8.01
C SER A 148 -2.70 23.03 -7.41
N LEU A 149 -3.06 22.07 -8.24
CA LEU A 149 -3.59 20.78 -7.77
C LEU A 149 -2.53 19.74 -7.43
N GLY A 150 -1.55 19.55 -8.30
CA GLY A 150 -0.68 18.38 -8.24
C GLY A 150 0.10 18.30 -6.93
N THR A 151 1.03 19.22 -6.75
CA THR A 151 1.99 19.15 -5.64
C THR A 151 1.42 19.55 -4.28
N TRP A 152 0.40 20.46 -4.26
CA TRP A 152 -0.12 20.93 -2.99
C TRP A 152 -1.10 19.95 -2.31
N TYR A 153 -2.03 19.37 -3.07
CA TYR A 153 -3.00 18.39 -2.54
C TYR A 153 -2.34 17.04 -2.22
N ILE A 154 -1.57 16.50 -3.17
CA ILE A 154 -0.93 15.18 -3.05
C ILE A 154 0.33 15.24 -2.19
N GLY A 155 1.13 16.29 -2.29
CA GLY A 155 2.42 16.41 -1.62
C GLY A 155 2.42 16.11 -0.13
N PRO A 156 1.45 16.56 0.69
CA PRO A 156 1.36 16.17 2.10
C PRO A 156 1.19 14.68 2.37
N SER A 157 0.76 13.89 1.40
CA SER A 157 0.71 12.43 1.48
C SER A 157 1.90 11.72 0.82
N ARG A 158 2.91 12.47 0.36
CA ARG A 158 4.13 12.00 -0.29
C ARG A 158 5.37 12.66 0.32
N VAL A 159 5.42 12.74 1.65
CA VAL A 159 6.48 13.43 2.41
C VAL A 159 7.78 12.64 2.35
N ILE A 160 7.70 11.31 2.43
CA ILE A 160 8.85 10.41 2.30
C ILE A 160 8.98 10.08 0.80
N TRP A 161 9.61 11.01 0.07
CA TRP A 161 9.76 10.93 -1.37
C TRP A 161 11.10 11.53 -1.78
N ARG A 162 11.86 10.79 -2.57
CA ARG A 162 13.15 11.23 -3.09
C ARG A 162 13.29 10.79 -4.53
N GLU A 163 13.52 11.73 -5.40
CA GLU A 163 14.04 11.51 -6.73
C GLU A 163 15.55 11.71 -6.62
N ALA A 164 16.31 10.65 -6.60
CA ALA A 164 17.76 10.70 -6.53
C ALA A 164 18.33 9.57 -7.41
N PRO A 165 19.39 9.84 -8.20
CA PRO A 165 19.96 8.82 -9.10
C PRO A 165 20.39 7.55 -8.35
N ASP A 166 20.96 7.70 -7.15
CA ASP A 166 21.56 6.59 -6.41
C ASP A 166 20.59 5.88 -5.45
N GLN A 167 19.55 6.57 -4.97
CA GLN A 167 18.63 6.06 -3.96
C GLN A 167 17.24 6.71 -4.10
N PRO A 168 16.52 6.44 -5.19
CA PRO A 168 15.15 6.88 -5.31
C PRO A 168 14.29 6.20 -4.24
N LEU A 169 13.33 6.93 -3.69
CA LEU A 169 12.38 6.41 -2.73
C LEU A 169 11.02 7.05 -2.90
N GLN A 170 10.04 6.21 -3.16
CA GLN A 170 8.65 6.63 -3.28
C GLN A 170 7.81 5.96 -2.21
N THR A 171 7.07 6.74 -1.42
CA THR A 171 6.14 6.20 -0.44
C THR A 171 4.83 6.96 -0.41
N ILE A 172 3.80 6.28 0.09
CA ILE A 172 2.51 6.86 0.44
C ILE A 172 2.46 7.01 1.96
N ASN A 173 2.24 8.24 2.46
CA ASN A 173 2.09 8.51 3.89
C ASN A 173 0.82 9.33 4.14
N GLU A 174 -0.30 8.72 3.84
CA GLU A 174 -1.62 9.30 4.06
C GLU A 174 -1.93 9.51 5.55
N PHE A 175 -2.87 10.40 5.79
CA PHE A 175 -3.47 10.62 7.11
C PHE A 175 -5.00 10.68 6.97
N PRO A 176 -5.77 10.42 8.04
CA PRO A 176 -7.22 10.15 7.92
C PRO A 176 -8.00 11.20 7.11
N PHE A 177 -7.77 12.50 7.35
CA PHE A 177 -8.50 13.52 6.60
C PHE A 177 -8.22 13.47 5.10
N TRP A 178 -6.96 13.19 4.71
CA TRP A 178 -6.56 13.06 3.32
C TRP A 178 -7.26 11.87 2.65
N SER A 179 -7.24 10.70 3.28
CA SER A 179 -7.87 9.49 2.74
C SER A 179 -9.39 9.65 2.57
N PHE A 180 -10.08 10.24 3.56
CA PHE A 180 -11.51 10.55 3.44
C PHE A 180 -11.81 11.57 2.34
N LEU A 181 -10.93 12.56 2.14
CA LEU A 181 -11.08 13.57 1.09
C LEU A 181 -10.79 12.98 -0.30
N PHE A 182 -9.82 12.07 -0.41
CA PHE A 182 -9.52 11.31 -1.62
C PHE A 182 -10.66 10.36 -1.97
N ALA A 183 -11.28 9.78 -0.93
CA ALA A 183 -12.54 9.03 -0.99
C ALA A 183 -12.48 7.71 -1.78
N ASP A 184 -11.36 6.99 -1.73
CA ASP A 184 -11.32 5.58 -2.08
C ASP A 184 -11.93 4.76 -0.93
N LEU A 185 -12.83 3.83 -1.24
CA LEU A 185 -13.44 2.95 -0.24
C LEU A 185 -12.48 1.80 0.15
N HIS A 186 -11.25 2.16 0.37
CA HIS A 186 -10.13 1.23 0.55
C HIS A 186 -10.19 0.52 1.92
N PRO A 187 -9.72 -0.73 2.04
CA PRO A 187 -9.74 -1.53 3.27
C PRO A 187 -9.24 -0.79 4.51
N HIS A 188 -8.12 -0.06 4.42
CA HIS A 188 -7.57 0.67 5.56
C HIS A 188 -8.51 1.78 6.07
N MET A 189 -9.27 2.44 5.19
CA MET A 189 -10.23 3.48 5.57
C MET A 189 -11.47 2.87 6.26
N ILE A 190 -11.97 1.74 5.74
CA ILE A 190 -13.09 1.02 6.36
C ILE A 190 -12.69 0.48 7.74
N ALA A 191 -11.44 0.04 7.88
CA ALA A 191 -10.91 -0.50 9.14
C ALA A 191 -10.76 0.56 10.26
N LEU A 192 -10.63 1.86 9.95
CA LEU A 192 -10.37 2.91 10.96
C LEU A 192 -11.40 2.96 12.10
N PRO A 193 -12.73 2.97 11.88
CA PRO A 193 -13.71 2.91 12.96
C PRO A 193 -13.62 1.61 13.77
N ILE A 194 -13.28 0.48 13.13
CA ILE A 194 -13.13 -0.83 13.78
C ILE A 194 -11.86 -0.83 14.65
N ALA A 195 -10.78 -0.23 14.19
CA ALA A 195 -9.56 -0.03 14.95
C ALA A 195 -9.80 0.83 16.21
N LEU A 196 -10.63 1.88 16.12
CA LEU A 196 -11.05 2.66 17.28
C LEU A 196 -11.86 1.84 18.28
N LEU A 197 -12.70 0.93 17.81
CA LEU A 197 -13.41 -0.01 18.67
C LEU A 197 -12.41 -0.94 19.38
N ALA A 198 -11.40 -1.46 18.69
CA ALA A 198 -10.34 -2.27 19.30
C ALA A 198 -9.58 -1.48 20.39
N ILE A 199 -9.27 -0.21 20.16
CA ILE A 199 -8.63 0.67 21.16
C ILE A 199 -9.56 0.90 22.36
N ALA A 200 -10.86 1.11 22.13
CA ALA A 200 -11.84 1.26 23.19
C ALA A 200 -11.96 -0.02 24.04
N LEU A 201 -11.99 -1.18 23.39
CA LEU A 201 -12.01 -2.49 24.06
C LEU A 201 -10.72 -2.73 24.85
N ALA A 202 -9.56 -2.32 24.35
CA ALA A 202 -8.30 -2.38 25.10
C ALA A 202 -8.36 -1.52 26.39
N TRP A 203 -8.98 -0.34 26.34
CA TRP A 203 -9.23 0.50 27.51
C TRP A 203 -10.17 -0.18 28.53
N GLU A 204 -11.27 -0.76 28.08
CA GLU A 204 -12.21 -1.49 28.94
C GLU A 204 -11.57 -2.75 29.54
N LEU A 205 -10.79 -3.50 28.75
CA LEU A 205 -10.04 -4.66 29.25
C LEU A 205 -9.03 -4.27 30.33
N LEU A 206 -8.35 -3.15 30.19
CA LEU A 206 -7.43 -2.64 31.22
C LEU A 206 -8.14 -2.42 32.56
N GLY A 207 -9.40 -1.96 32.54
CA GLY A 207 -10.21 -1.72 33.72
C GLY A 207 -10.94 -2.95 34.26
N GLN A 208 -11.47 -3.80 33.39
CA GLN A 208 -12.51 -4.78 33.74
C GLN A 208 -12.13 -6.24 33.54
N ALA A 209 -11.08 -6.60 32.78
CA ALA A 209 -10.77 -7.99 32.41
C ALA A 209 -10.69 -8.96 33.61
N PHE A 210 -10.14 -8.51 34.75
CA PHE A 210 -9.96 -9.32 35.96
C PHE A 210 -10.84 -8.89 37.14
N THR A 211 -11.72 -7.91 36.97
CA THR A 211 -12.61 -7.39 38.01
C THR A 211 -14.07 -7.70 37.73
N SER A 212 -14.51 -7.67 36.50
CA SER A 212 -15.86 -8.05 36.06
C SER A 212 -16.08 -9.57 36.10
N ARG A 213 -17.34 -10.01 36.24
CA ARG A 213 -17.75 -11.42 36.29
C ARG A 213 -19.03 -11.62 35.47
N GLY A 214 -19.30 -12.87 35.06
CA GLY A 214 -20.52 -13.26 34.35
C GLY A 214 -20.65 -12.65 32.95
N VAL A 215 -21.87 -12.42 32.51
CA VAL A 215 -22.25 -11.98 31.17
C VAL A 215 -21.47 -10.75 30.68
N PRO A 216 -21.26 -9.65 31.47
CA PRO A 216 -20.52 -8.50 30.97
C PRO A 216 -19.08 -8.81 30.56
N ARG A 217 -18.40 -9.71 31.30
CA ARG A 217 -17.04 -10.11 30.97
C ARG A 217 -16.99 -10.99 29.75
N THR A 218 -17.90 -11.96 29.63
CA THR A 218 -18.00 -12.82 28.45
C THR A 218 -18.29 -12.01 27.20
N ALA A 219 -19.24 -11.07 27.28
CA ALA A 219 -19.56 -10.18 26.16
C ALA A 219 -18.38 -9.31 25.74
N LEU A 220 -17.59 -8.77 26.72
CA LEU A 220 -16.39 -8.00 26.44
C LEU A 220 -15.35 -8.83 25.68
N PHE A 221 -15.11 -10.09 26.11
CA PHE A 221 -14.15 -10.97 25.45
C PHE A 221 -14.63 -11.38 24.06
N LEU A 222 -15.90 -11.76 23.91
CA LEU A 222 -16.48 -12.12 22.61
C LEU A 222 -16.42 -10.96 21.63
N LEU A 223 -16.82 -9.75 22.06
CA LEU A 223 -16.76 -8.55 21.23
C LEU A 223 -15.30 -8.22 20.83
N THR A 224 -14.34 -8.42 21.74
CA THR A 224 -12.92 -8.22 21.45
C THR A 224 -12.42 -9.21 20.41
N ALA A 225 -12.76 -10.51 20.53
CA ALA A 225 -12.39 -11.52 19.55
C ALA A 225 -13.01 -11.23 18.17
N LEU A 226 -14.31 -10.92 18.12
CA LEU A 226 -15.00 -10.53 16.87
C LEU A 226 -14.35 -9.29 16.24
N THR A 227 -14.01 -8.27 17.04
CA THR A 227 -13.37 -7.04 16.52
C THR A 227 -11.99 -7.33 15.92
N LEU A 228 -11.17 -8.18 16.60
CA LEU A 228 -9.87 -8.59 16.06
C LEU A 228 -10.02 -9.39 14.77
N GLY A 229 -10.95 -10.34 14.71
CA GLY A 229 -11.23 -11.09 13.50
C GLY A 229 -11.74 -10.19 12.37
N THR A 230 -12.63 -9.25 12.66
CA THR A 230 -13.10 -8.26 11.67
C THR A 230 -11.93 -7.42 11.12
N LEU A 231 -10.98 -7.00 11.94
CA LEU A 231 -9.78 -6.30 11.48
C LEU A 231 -8.94 -7.20 10.56
N ALA A 232 -8.76 -8.48 10.91
CA ALA A 232 -7.98 -9.41 10.12
C ALA A 232 -8.52 -9.60 8.69
N VAL A 233 -9.85 -9.63 8.51
CA VAL A 233 -10.50 -9.82 7.19
C VAL A 233 -10.85 -8.53 6.48
N THR A 234 -10.81 -7.37 7.17
CA THR A 234 -11.03 -6.05 6.57
C THR A 234 -9.72 -5.39 6.14
N ASN A 235 -8.67 -5.50 6.98
CA ASN A 235 -7.33 -5.03 6.71
C ASN A 235 -6.34 -5.80 7.59
N SER A 236 -5.78 -6.87 7.08
CA SER A 236 -4.92 -7.78 7.85
C SER A 236 -3.70 -7.09 8.47
N TRP A 237 -3.24 -5.97 7.91
CA TRP A 237 -2.14 -5.14 8.43
C TRP A 237 -2.43 -4.54 9.81
N ASP A 238 -3.71 -4.39 10.18
CA ASP A 238 -4.13 -3.86 11.48
C ASP A 238 -4.12 -4.94 12.58
N PHE A 239 -4.34 -6.20 12.20
CA PHE A 239 -4.51 -7.30 13.15
C PHE A 239 -3.34 -7.47 14.13
N PRO A 240 -2.05 -7.49 13.70
CA PRO A 240 -0.92 -7.63 14.61
C PRO A 240 -0.81 -6.49 15.62
N THR A 241 -0.97 -5.25 15.16
CA THR A 241 -0.85 -4.05 15.98
C THR A 241 -1.91 -4.00 17.07
N TYR A 242 -3.18 -4.24 16.72
CA TYR A 242 -4.27 -4.17 17.71
C TYR A 242 -4.35 -5.41 18.59
N THR A 243 -3.89 -6.57 18.12
CA THR A 243 -3.69 -7.75 18.96
C THR A 243 -2.62 -7.50 20.04
N LEU A 244 -1.50 -6.89 19.67
CA LEU A 244 -0.46 -6.49 20.61
C LEU A 244 -0.97 -5.45 21.62
N LEU A 245 -1.74 -4.46 21.19
CA LEU A 245 -2.38 -3.47 22.06
C LEU A 245 -3.25 -4.14 23.12
N ILE A 246 -4.13 -5.05 22.71
CA ILE A 246 -5.02 -5.80 23.60
C ILE A 246 -4.22 -6.68 24.55
N GLY A 247 -3.20 -7.37 24.06
CA GLY A 247 -2.32 -8.20 24.88
C GLY A 247 -1.63 -7.40 26.00
N VAL A 248 -1.03 -6.25 25.66
CA VAL A 248 -0.36 -5.40 26.64
C VAL A 248 -1.37 -4.75 27.62
N ALA A 249 -2.58 -4.40 27.16
CA ALA A 249 -3.65 -3.92 28.04
C ALA A 249 -4.07 -4.99 29.05
N LEU A 250 -4.21 -6.25 28.63
CA LEU A 250 -4.48 -7.39 29.52
C LEU A 250 -3.37 -7.63 30.53
N LEU A 251 -2.10 -7.56 30.12
CA LEU A 251 -0.95 -7.63 31.04
C LEU A 251 -0.97 -6.51 32.06
N GLY A 252 -1.28 -5.28 31.61
CA GLY A 252 -1.48 -4.13 32.51
C GLY A 252 -2.61 -4.33 33.50
N ALA A 253 -3.75 -4.87 33.06
CA ALA A 253 -4.89 -5.21 33.92
C ALA A 253 -4.53 -6.30 34.95
N ALA A 254 -3.85 -7.36 34.51
CA ALA A 254 -3.38 -8.45 35.39
C ALA A 254 -2.44 -7.91 36.47
N TRP A 255 -1.48 -7.09 36.07
CA TRP A 255 -0.52 -6.49 37.02
C TRP A 255 -1.18 -5.55 38.02
N ARG A 256 -2.15 -4.73 37.59
CA ARG A 256 -2.91 -3.80 38.44
C ARG A 256 -3.81 -4.53 39.45
N SER A 257 -4.43 -5.62 39.04
CA SER A 257 -5.42 -6.38 39.82
C SER A 257 -4.80 -7.32 40.86
N THR A 258 -3.50 -7.54 40.90
CA THR A 258 -2.83 -8.56 41.69
C THR A 258 -2.35 -8.02 43.03
N ARG A 259 -2.65 -8.72 44.13
CA ARG A 259 -1.98 -8.58 45.45
C ARG A 259 -0.67 -9.38 45.43
N GLN A 260 0.27 -9.02 46.36
CA GLN A 260 1.58 -9.71 46.42
C GLN A 260 1.39 -11.23 46.54
N GLY A 261 2.10 -12.01 45.72
CA GLY A 261 2.14 -13.49 45.74
C GLY A 261 1.52 -14.23 44.56
N VAL A 262 0.56 -13.64 43.80
CA VAL A 262 -0.17 -14.31 42.70
C VAL A 262 0.06 -13.63 41.35
N ALA A 263 1.08 -12.76 41.23
CA ALA A 263 1.28 -11.93 40.05
C ALA A 263 1.55 -12.75 38.78
N TRP A 264 2.39 -13.78 38.91
CA TRP A 264 2.82 -14.58 37.73
C TRP A 264 1.67 -15.41 37.15
N LEU A 265 0.79 -15.95 38.00
CA LEU A 265 -0.37 -16.71 37.53
C LEU A 265 -1.32 -15.83 36.70
N ARG A 266 -1.59 -14.59 37.15
CA ARG A 266 -2.45 -13.66 36.39
C ARG A 266 -1.80 -13.12 35.12
N LEU A 267 -0.48 -12.94 35.11
CA LEU A 267 0.23 -12.59 33.89
C LEU A 267 0.16 -13.73 32.88
N GLY A 268 0.37 -14.99 33.32
CA GLY A 268 0.16 -16.16 32.48
C GLY A 268 -1.27 -16.25 31.91
N GLN A 269 -2.29 -16.00 32.77
CA GLN A 269 -3.69 -15.95 32.34
C GLN A 269 -3.92 -14.83 31.29
N ALA A 270 -3.28 -13.68 31.42
CA ALA A 270 -3.40 -12.58 30.45
C ALA A 270 -2.79 -12.95 29.10
N VAL A 271 -1.65 -13.65 29.08
CA VAL A 271 -1.02 -14.14 27.85
C VAL A 271 -1.91 -15.17 27.14
N VAL A 272 -2.39 -16.17 27.90
CA VAL A 272 -3.29 -17.19 27.35
C VAL A 272 -4.58 -16.55 26.83
N LEU A 273 -5.16 -15.62 27.57
CA LEU A 273 -6.37 -14.93 27.13
C LEU A 273 -6.14 -14.09 25.87
N ALA A 274 -5.00 -13.40 25.76
CA ALA A 274 -4.65 -12.66 24.53
C ALA A 274 -4.54 -13.59 23.33
N GLY A 275 -3.89 -14.74 23.49
CA GLY A 275 -3.83 -15.78 22.46
C GLY A 275 -5.19 -16.34 22.07
N LEU A 276 -6.05 -16.63 23.05
CA LEU A 276 -7.41 -17.12 22.81
C LEU A 276 -8.29 -16.08 22.09
N LEU A 277 -8.13 -14.80 22.40
CA LEU A 277 -8.87 -13.73 21.72
C LEU A 277 -8.41 -13.57 20.27
N ALA A 278 -7.11 -13.66 20.01
CA ALA A 278 -6.57 -13.58 18.65
C ALA A 278 -6.98 -14.79 17.80
N ILE A 279 -6.73 -16.02 18.30
CA ILE A 279 -7.08 -17.27 17.61
C ILE A 279 -8.60 -17.39 17.43
N GLY A 280 -9.37 -17.09 18.49
CA GLY A 280 -10.83 -17.11 18.43
C GLY A 280 -11.38 -16.06 17.44
N GLY A 281 -10.74 -14.90 17.37
CA GLY A 281 -11.07 -13.87 16.38
C GLY A 281 -10.90 -14.40 14.96
N MET A 282 -9.77 -14.99 14.62
CA MET A 282 -9.54 -15.60 13.31
C MET A 282 -10.49 -16.76 13.02
N ALA A 283 -10.75 -17.60 14.03
CA ALA A 283 -11.63 -18.77 13.88
C ALA A 283 -13.07 -18.40 13.47
N PHE A 284 -13.59 -17.24 13.89
CA PHE A 284 -14.91 -16.76 13.45
C PHE A 284 -14.97 -16.44 11.96
N TYR A 285 -13.82 -16.24 11.32
CA TYR A 285 -13.72 -15.83 9.92
C TYR A 285 -12.99 -16.88 9.06
N MET A 286 -12.87 -18.14 9.52
CA MET A 286 -12.25 -19.20 8.73
C MET A 286 -12.78 -19.29 7.29
N PRO A 287 -14.09 -19.16 7.03
CA PRO A 287 -14.59 -19.21 5.65
C PRO A 287 -14.01 -18.14 4.72
N PHE A 288 -13.53 -17.02 5.26
CA PHE A 288 -12.78 -16.03 4.48
C PHE A 288 -11.36 -16.54 4.19
N PHE A 289 -10.65 -17.03 5.21
CA PHE A 289 -9.26 -17.47 5.07
C PHE A 289 -9.10 -18.74 4.23
N ASP A 290 -10.12 -19.58 4.16
CA ASP A 290 -10.13 -20.78 3.33
C ASP A 290 -10.07 -20.46 1.81
N HIS A 291 -10.37 -19.20 1.43
CA HIS A 291 -10.41 -18.75 0.05
C HIS A 291 -9.53 -17.50 -0.22
N PHE A 292 -8.78 -17.05 0.77
CA PHE A 292 -7.94 -15.86 0.68
C PHE A 292 -6.48 -16.25 0.57
N TYR A 293 -5.86 -15.88 -0.53
CA TYR A 293 -4.45 -16.06 -0.79
C TYR A 293 -3.75 -14.70 -0.75
N ALA A 294 -2.82 -14.53 0.19
CA ALA A 294 -2.03 -13.30 0.30
C ALA A 294 -0.72 -13.45 -0.49
N LEU A 295 -0.57 -12.66 -1.55
CA LEU A 295 0.68 -12.56 -2.30
C LEU A 295 1.67 -11.70 -1.51
N VAL A 296 2.38 -12.32 -0.56
CA VAL A 296 3.45 -11.70 0.21
C VAL A 296 4.73 -12.47 -0.10
N SER A 297 5.70 -11.79 -0.69
CA SER A 297 6.99 -12.37 -1.10
C SER A 297 8.03 -12.45 0.03
N GLY A 298 7.65 -12.09 1.28
CA GLY A 298 8.53 -12.19 2.44
C GLY A 298 8.75 -10.88 3.19
N ILE A 299 9.88 -10.78 3.89
CA ILE A 299 10.27 -9.60 4.67
C ILE A 299 11.66 -9.18 4.23
N GLY A 300 11.81 -7.91 3.82
CA GLY A 300 13.07 -7.30 3.46
C GLY A 300 13.59 -6.30 4.50
N LEU A 301 14.86 -5.95 4.42
CA LEU A 301 15.47 -4.90 5.25
C LEU A 301 15.38 -3.55 4.54
N VAL A 302 15.00 -2.51 5.28
CA VAL A 302 14.91 -1.14 4.76
C VAL A 302 16.30 -0.63 4.38
N ARG A 303 16.46 -0.22 3.12
CA ARG A 303 17.71 0.32 2.59
C ARG A 303 17.85 1.81 2.92
N ASP A 304 16.78 2.57 2.80
CA ASP A 304 16.74 4.02 3.03
C ASP A 304 15.60 4.41 3.97
N GLY A 305 15.95 4.86 5.17
CA GLY A 305 15.03 5.20 6.24
C GLY A 305 14.40 6.61 6.09
N THR A 306 13.38 6.87 6.89
CA THR A 306 12.72 8.18 6.97
C THR A 306 13.64 9.21 7.62
N ARG A 307 13.82 10.38 7.00
CA ARG A 307 14.59 11.50 7.57
C ARG A 307 13.84 12.15 8.74
N ALA A 308 14.59 12.70 9.69
CA ALA A 308 14.00 13.37 10.84
C ALA A 308 13.06 14.53 10.45
N SER A 309 13.40 15.29 9.40
CA SER A 309 12.55 16.36 8.86
C SER A 309 11.21 15.84 8.31
N GLU A 310 11.25 14.71 7.61
CA GLU A 310 10.06 14.04 7.06
C GLU A 310 9.16 13.54 8.20
N TYR A 311 9.73 12.87 9.19
CA TYR A 311 8.99 12.38 10.34
C TYR A 311 8.39 13.52 11.17
N LEU A 312 9.12 14.61 11.37
CA LEU A 312 8.60 15.81 12.06
C LEU A 312 7.50 16.51 11.23
N ALA A 313 7.62 16.51 9.92
CA ALA A 313 6.57 17.06 9.05
C ALA A 313 5.28 16.24 9.15
N ILE A 314 5.36 14.92 9.29
CA ILE A 314 4.17 14.06 9.40
C ILE A 314 3.60 14.09 10.84
N TYR A 315 4.42 13.84 11.88
CA TYR A 315 3.96 13.60 13.24
C TYR A 315 4.30 14.72 14.25
N GLY A 316 4.89 15.84 13.81
CA GLY A 316 5.46 16.88 14.68
C GLY A 316 4.48 17.48 15.69
N LEU A 317 3.21 17.66 15.32
CA LEU A 317 2.16 18.10 16.23
C LEU A 317 2.03 17.18 17.47
N PHE A 318 1.99 15.87 17.23
CA PHE A 318 1.83 14.88 18.29
C PHE A 318 3.09 14.77 19.15
N LEU A 319 4.27 14.84 18.51
CA LEU A 319 5.55 14.81 19.20
C LEU A 319 5.74 16.00 20.13
N ALA A 320 5.29 17.18 19.75
CA ALA A 320 5.33 18.39 20.58
C ALA A 320 4.53 18.23 21.90
N ILE A 321 3.57 17.31 21.94
CA ILE A 321 2.78 17.00 23.13
C ILE A 321 3.38 15.81 23.89
N LEU A 322 3.71 14.72 23.18
CA LEU A 322 4.08 13.44 23.80
C LEU A 322 5.48 13.48 24.41
N LEU A 323 6.48 14.02 23.72
CA LEU A 323 7.85 14.04 24.20
C LEU A 323 7.99 14.78 25.54
N PRO A 324 7.48 16.03 25.73
CA PRO A 324 7.55 16.70 27.03
C PRO A 324 6.83 15.95 28.15
N VAL A 325 5.71 15.26 27.86
CA VAL A 325 4.97 14.49 28.86
C VAL A 325 5.76 13.26 29.31
N ILE A 326 6.39 12.54 28.40
CA ILE A 326 7.22 11.36 28.69
C ILE A 326 8.47 11.77 29.44
N LEU A 327 9.18 12.80 28.99
CA LEU A 327 10.36 13.33 29.68
C LEU A 327 10.00 13.86 31.08
N GLY A 328 8.86 14.53 31.23
CA GLY A 328 8.32 14.98 32.50
C GLY A 328 7.92 13.86 33.45
N ALA A 329 7.43 12.73 32.92
CA ALA A 329 7.15 11.53 33.70
C ALA A 329 8.46 10.88 34.18
N LEU A 330 9.44 10.76 33.29
CA LEU A 330 10.79 10.26 33.61
C LEU A 330 11.45 11.11 34.70
N TRP A 331 11.45 12.45 34.53
CA TRP A 331 12.00 13.39 35.51
C TRP A 331 11.43 13.21 36.93
N ARG A 332 10.15 12.86 37.02
CA ARG A 332 9.47 12.62 38.32
C ARG A 332 9.88 11.32 39.00
N LEU A 333 10.39 10.36 38.20
CA LEU A 333 10.89 9.09 38.73
C LEU A 333 12.36 9.20 39.19
N LEU A 334 13.08 10.23 38.79
CA LEU A 334 14.44 10.49 39.26
C LEU A 334 14.34 10.92 40.75
N PRO A 335 15.25 10.43 41.62
CA PRO A 335 15.20 10.80 43.05
C PRO A 335 15.51 12.27 43.19
N ARG A 336 14.68 12.92 43.90
CA ARG A 336 15.06 14.18 44.52
C ARG A 336 16.19 13.87 45.48
N ARG A 337 17.34 14.55 45.37
CA ARG A 337 18.30 14.62 46.47
C ARG A 337 17.49 15.12 47.69
N HIS A 338 17.30 14.26 48.67
CA HIS A 338 16.86 14.76 49.96
C HIS A 338 17.90 15.80 50.37
N LYS A 339 17.51 17.07 50.41
CA LYS A 339 18.23 18.00 51.25
C LYS A 339 18.15 17.35 52.65
N THR A 340 19.27 16.85 53.13
CA THR A 340 19.38 16.57 54.53
C THR A 340 18.85 17.82 55.26
N PRO A 341 17.83 17.71 56.12
CA PRO A 341 17.51 18.81 57.00
C PRO A 341 18.86 19.25 57.62
N ASN A 342 19.21 20.54 57.53
CA ASN A 342 20.34 21.06 58.29
C ASN A 342 20.08 20.51 59.70
N ALA A 343 21.05 19.70 60.20
CA ALA A 343 21.02 19.30 61.59
C ALA A 343 20.98 20.62 62.35
N GLU A 344 19.84 20.93 62.97
CA GLU A 344 19.80 21.97 64.00
C GLU A 344 20.88 21.60 65.00
N PRO A 345 21.74 22.53 65.41
CA PRO A 345 22.75 22.25 66.40
C PRO A 345 22.01 21.73 67.63
N ILE A 346 22.40 20.55 68.08
CA ILE A 346 21.89 19.94 69.32
C ILE A 346 22.10 20.99 70.40
N PRO A 347 21.05 21.44 71.16
CA PRO A 347 21.25 22.31 72.26
C PRO A 347 22.17 21.60 73.30
N GLU A 348 23.26 22.27 73.72
CA GLU A 348 24.09 21.80 74.85
C GLU A 348 23.16 21.55 76.06
N GLN A 349 23.17 20.32 76.55
CA GLN A 349 22.47 19.96 77.81
C GLN A 349 23.19 20.69 78.92
N PRO A 350 22.42 21.31 79.91
CA PRO A 350 22.99 21.86 81.09
C PRO A 350 23.62 20.73 81.96
N PRO A 351 24.65 20.98 82.71
CA PRO A 351 25.34 19.97 83.55
C PRO A 351 24.39 19.35 84.54
N GLU A 352 24.37 18.01 84.63
CA GLU A 352 23.63 17.16 85.49
C GLU A 352 23.84 17.49 86.91
N GLN A 353 22.86 17.96 87.65
CA GLN A 353 22.85 18.14 89.12
C GLN A 353 22.64 16.77 89.77
N THR A 354 23.64 16.27 90.49
CA THR A 354 23.63 15.12 91.42
C THR A 354 22.66 15.36 92.52
N LEU A 355 21.55 14.60 92.61
CA LEU A 355 20.76 14.50 93.82
C LEU A 355 21.20 13.29 94.71
N PRO A 356 21.06 13.35 96.04
CA PRO A 356 21.63 12.37 96.96
C PRO A 356 20.83 11.04 96.99
N GLU A 357 21.58 9.94 97.26
CA GLU A 357 21.06 8.59 97.46
C GLU A 357 20.15 8.46 98.65
N GLU A 358 18.93 7.86 98.50
CA GLU A 358 18.15 7.33 99.59
C GLU A 358 18.28 5.82 99.71
N PRO A 359 18.25 5.24 100.93
CA PRO A 359 18.57 3.84 101.16
C PRO A 359 17.45 2.88 100.82
N PRO A 360 17.75 1.57 100.65
CA PRO A 360 16.79 0.58 100.10
C PRO A 360 15.85 0.08 101.19
N LEU A 361 14.53 0.03 100.89
CA LEU A 361 13.48 -0.65 101.59
C LEU A 361 13.42 -2.11 101.22
N VAL A 362 13.62 -3.00 102.13
CA VAL A 362 13.41 -4.45 101.99
C VAL A 362 11.92 -4.76 102.28
N VAL A 363 11.30 -5.34 101.29
CA VAL A 363 9.95 -5.98 101.52
C VAL A 363 10.00 -7.42 100.98
N ASN A 364 9.86 -8.36 101.93
CA ASN A 364 9.65 -9.75 101.69
C ASN A 364 8.24 -10.04 101.17
N ALA A 365 8.04 -10.82 100.19
CA ALA A 365 6.79 -11.42 99.75
C ALA A 365 6.98 -12.84 99.24
N PRO A 366 6.04 -13.75 99.43
CA PRO A 366 6.22 -15.18 99.41
C PRO A 366 5.97 -15.79 98.00
N ASP A 367 6.48 -17.03 97.90
CA ASP A 367 6.49 -17.92 96.74
C ASP A 367 5.24 -18.00 95.86
N ALA A 368 5.45 -17.95 94.53
CA ALA A 368 4.47 -18.43 93.59
C ALA A 368 5.21 -19.27 92.46
N PRO A 369 4.60 -20.25 91.89
CA PRO A 369 5.27 -21.36 91.23
C PRO A 369 5.81 -21.04 89.86
N THR A 370 6.94 -21.66 89.55
CA THR A 370 7.71 -21.63 88.28
C THR A 370 6.90 -22.18 87.15
N ALA A 371 6.60 -21.33 86.14
CA ALA A 371 6.16 -21.72 84.82
C ALA A 371 7.37 -21.90 83.89
N PRO A 372 7.34 -22.89 82.97
CA PRO A 372 8.53 -23.22 82.10
C PRO A 372 8.84 -22.10 81.07
N ALA A 373 10.10 -21.83 80.97
CA ALA A 373 10.65 -20.86 80.00
C ALA A 373 10.28 -21.27 78.56
N VAL A 374 9.44 -20.48 77.88
CA VAL A 374 9.18 -20.54 76.43
C VAL A 374 10.35 -19.86 75.77
N THR A 375 11.24 -20.64 75.23
CA THR A 375 12.28 -20.16 74.28
C THR A 375 11.58 -19.70 72.98
N THR A 376 11.39 -18.38 72.84
CA THR A 376 11.00 -17.78 71.57
C THR A 376 12.20 -17.84 70.61
N SER A 377 12.30 -18.94 69.87
CA SER A 377 13.14 -19.00 68.69
C SER A 377 12.55 -17.98 67.67
N THR A 378 13.19 -16.86 67.48
CA THR A 378 13.01 -15.97 66.33
C THR A 378 13.20 -16.80 65.08
N PRO A 379 12.19 -16.93 64.19
CA PRO A 379 12.41 -17.61 62.94
C PRO A 379 13.50 -16.86 62.12
N PRO A 380 14.42 -17.58 61.43
CA PRO A 380 15.42 -16.93 60.59
C PRO A 380 14.71 -16.04 59.61
N PRO A 381 15.29 -14.90 59.22
CA PRO A 381 14.69 -14.03 58.24
C PRO A 381 14.49 -14.85 56.96
N ARG A 382 13.25 -15.12 56.59
CA ARG A 382 12.91 -15.64 55.27
C ARG A 382 13.61 -14.73 54.27
N GLN A 383 14.72 -15.20 53.69
CA GLN A 383 15.25 -14.63 52.48
C GLN A 383 14.18 -14.79 51.40
N THR A 384 13.25 -13.84 51.39
CA THR A 384 12.52 -13.53 50.21
C THR A 384 13.60 -13.13 49.21
N PHE A 385 13.94 -14.00 48.29
CA PHE A 385 14.56 -13.62 47.03
C PHE A 385 13.64 -12.56 46.40
N ALA A 386 13.77 -11.36 46.96
CA ALA A 386 13.20 -10.19 46.35
C ALA A 386 14.05 -9.98 45.11
N PHE A 387 13.44 -10.09 43.97
CA PHE A 387 13.87 -9.53 42.67
C PHE A 387 14.04 -8.00 42.79
N ARG A 388 14.43 -7.53 43.99
CA ARG A 388 14.65 -6.13 44.35
C ARG A 388 16.02 -5.62 43.97
N SER A 389 16.91 -6.45 43.47
CA SER A 389 18.28 -6.09 43.12
C SER A 389 18.59 -6.09 41.62
N LEU A 390 17.67 -6.45 40.75
CA LEU A 390 17.88 -6.30 39.32
C LEU A 390 17.42 -4.90 38.92
N VAL A 391 18.40 -4.03 38.84
CA VAL A 391 18.39 -2.73 38.20
C VAL A 391 17.40 -1.74 38.83
N ASN A 392 17.92 -0.89 39.73
CA ASN A 392 17.24 0.38 40.05
C ASN A 392 16.76 0.99 38.73
N ALA A 393 15.50 1.40 38.62
CA ALA A 393 14.98 2.07 37.42
C ALA A 393 15.86 3.26 36.96
N ARG A 394 16.65 3.83 37.87
CA ARG A 394 17.71 4.83 37.60
C ARG A 394 18.91 4.27 36.85
N GLN A 395 19.38 3.09 37.24
CA GLN A 395 20.51 2.44 36.57
C GLN A 395 20.09 2.00 35.16
N LEU A 396 18.86 1.52 35.02
CA LEU A 396 18.30 1.19 33.71
C LEU A 396 18.20 2.43 32.81
N VAL A 397 17.69 3.56 33.30
CA VAL A 397 17.60 4.81 32.53
C VAL A 397 19.00 5.34 32.18
N ILE A 398 19.95 5.26 33.09
CA ILE A 398 21.34 5.67 32.83
C ILE A 398 21.99 4.73 31.81
N VAL A 399 21.80 3.41 31.95
CA VAL A 399 22.32 2.43 30.99
C VAL A 399 21.66 2.61 29.60
N ILE A 400 20.38 2.86 29.56
CA ILE A 400 19.66 3.16 28.29
C ILE A 400 20.19 4.47 27.69
N ALA A 401 20.37 5.52 28.48
CA ALA A 401 20.90 6.80 28.00
C ALA A 401 22.37 6.67 27.52
N LEU A 402 23.17 5.87 28.21
CA LEU A 402 24.57 5.58 27.80
C LEU A 402 24.62 4.69 26.56
N LEU A 403 23.74 3.69 26.44
CA LEU A 403 23.59 2.85 25.23
C LEU A 403 23.16 3.69 24.04
N LEU A 404 22.22 4.61 24.24
CA LEU A 404 21.78 5.55 23.20
C LEU A 404 22.88 6.50 22.78
N LEU A 405 23.65 7.03 23.75
CA LEU A 405 24.82 7.87 23.47
C LEU A 405 25.91 7.08 22.74
N LEU A 406 26.14 5.83 23.10
CA LEU A 406 27.08 4.94 22.43
C LEU A 406 26.64 4.60 21.00
N LEU A 407 25.35 4.30 20.80
CA LEU A 407 24.78 4.04 19.48
C LEU A 407 24.82 5.30 18.59
N THR A 408 24.61 6.51 19.15
CA THR A 408 24.77 7.77 18.40
C THR A 408 26.21 8.04 17.98
N LEU A 409 27.19 7.50 18.71
CA LEU A 409 28.63 7.64 18.37
C LEU A 409 29.10 6.63 17.32
N ILE A 410 28.36 5.52 17.12
CA ILE A 410 28.80 4.40 16.27
C ILE A 410 28.20 4.48 14.87
N GLN A 411 27.02 5.10 14.67
CA GLN A 411 26.41 5.24 13.34
C GLN A 411 25.69 6.59 13.13
N PRO A 412 25.89 7.24 11.98
CA PRO A 412 25.32 8.57 11.69
C PRO A 412 23.85 8.56 11.25
N VAL A 413 23.12 7.43 11.28
CA VAL A 413 21.70 7.38 10.95
C VAL A 413 20.87 7.86 12.13
N LEU A 414 20.83 9.16 12.31
CA LEU A 414 20.25 9.86 13.45
C LEU A 414 18.75 9.58 13.73
N GLY A 415 17.97 9.11 12.75
CA GLY A 415 16.53 8.86 12.90
C GLY A 415 16.23 7.64 13.78
N LEU A 416 16.77 6.48 13.44
CA LEU A 416 16.50 5.19 14.08
C LEU A 416 16.84 5.18 15.57
N GLN A 417 17.94 5.82 15.95
CA GLN A 417 18.45 5.85 17.31
C GLN A 417 17.56 6.69 18.24
N LEU A 418 17.03 7.81 17.73
CA LEU A 418 16.12 8.66 18.49
C LEU A 418 14.82 7.91 18.81
N TRP A 419 14.27 7.18 17.81
CA TRP A 419 13.05 6.41 17.97
C TRP A 419 13.21 5.24 18.92
N LEU A 420 14.34 4.53 18.84
CA LEU A 420 14.67 3.48 19.79
C LEU A 420 14.75 4.03 21.21
N GLY A 421 15.34 5.21 21.40
CA GLY A 421 15.41 5.87 22.70
C GLY A 421 14.04 6.20 23.27
N VAL A 422 13.18 6.82 22.48
CA VAL A 422 11.82 7.17 22.92
C VAL A 422 11.02 5.91 23.22
N LEU A 423 11.14 4.86 22.39
CA LEU A 423 10.51 3.56 22.60
C LEU A 423 10.96 2.92 23.92
N LEU A 424 12.25 2.88 24.18
CA LEU A 424 12.78 2.29 25.42
C LEU A 424 12.33 3.06 26.67
N ILE A 425 12.34 4.40 26.63
CA ILE A 425 11.88 5.24 27.74
C ILE A 425 10.38 5.06 27.98
N SER A 426 9.57 5.14 26.94
CA SER A 426 8.11 4.98 27.06
C SER A 426 7.73 3.57 27.49
N GLY A 427 8.41 2.54 26.95
CA GLY A 427 8.25 1.15 27.35
C GLY A 427 8.65 0.90 28.81
N ALA A 428 9.72 1.52 29.30
CA ALA A 428 10.09 1.45 30.71
C ALA A 428 9.01 2.03 31.65
N LEU A 429 8.29 3.08 31.21
CA LEU A 429 7.15 3.62 31.97
C LEU A 429 5.98 2.62 32.06
N LEU A 430 5.81 1.77 31.08
CA LEU A 430 4.78 0.72 31.08
C LEU A 430 5.03 -0.36 32.14
N LEU A 431 6.29 -0.55 32.59
CA LEU A 431 6.62 -1.47 33.69
C LEU A 431 6.14 -0.97 35.05
N LEU A 432 5.56 0.23 35.14
CA LEU A 432 5.09 0.86 36.36
C LEU A 432 3.56 1.05 36.43
N PRO A 433 2.72 0.05 36.05
CA PRO A 433 1.29 0.27 35.88
C PRO A 433 0.56 0.61 37.17
N ARG A 434 1.10 0.22 38.35
CA ARG A 434 0.52 0.54 39.67
C ARG A 434 0.86 1.94 40.15
N ARG A 435 1.92 2.57 39.65
CA ARG A 435 2.38 3.90 40.06
C ARG A 435 1.85 5.03 39.20
N ILE A 436 1.31 4.69 38.02
CA ILE A 436 0.81 5.63 37.02
C ILE A 436 -0.72 5.49 36.92
N ALA A 437 -1.44 6.62 36.86
CA ALA A 437 -2.88 6.60 36.68
C ALA A 437 -3.29 5.84 35.41
N PRO A 438 -4.41 5.08 35.39
CA PRO A 438 -4.81 4.27 34.24
C PRO A 438 -4.82 5.03 32.91
N ALA A 439 -5.43 6.21 32.87
CA ALA A 439 -5.49 7.04 31.68
C ALA A 439 -4.10 7.46 31.16
N THR A 440 -3.19 7.82 32.07
CA THR A 440 -1.81 8.18 31.71
C THR A 440 -1.03 6.97 31.23
N TRP A 441 -1.20 5.82 31.88
CA TRP A 441 -0.56 4.56 31.47
C TRP A 441 -1.06 4.11 30.10
N PHE A 442 -2.35 4.24 29.83
CA PHE A 442 -2.93 3.91 28.54
C PHE A 442 -2.43 4.84 27.43
N ALA A 443 -2.31 6.15 27.70
CA ALA A 443 -1.69 7.08 26.75
C ALA A 443 -0.23 6.70 26.42
N PHE A 444 0.54 6.25 27.44
CA PHE A 444 1.90 5.74 27.22
C PHE A 444 1.90 4.43 26.45
N LEU A 445 0.93 3.55 26.66
CA LEU A 445 0.78 2.33 25.87
C LEU A 445 0.56 2.65 24.37
N LEU A 446 -0.39 3.53 24.06
CA LEU A 446 -0.66 3.96 22.69
C LEU A 446 0.60 4.60 22.04
N ALA A 447 1.27 5.49 22.77
CA ALA A 447 2.49 6.14 22.28
C ALA A 447 3.63 5.13 22.07
N THR A 448 3.85 4.21 23.03
CA THR A 448 4.89 3.18 22.93
C THR A 448 4.65 2.27 21.71
N LEU A 449 3.40 1.86 21.51
CA LEU A 449 3.04 1.04 20.36
C LEU A 449 3.23 1.80 19.04
N ALA A 450 2.84 3.08 18.98
CA ALA A 450 3.07 3.92 17.80
C ALA A 450 4.56 4.01 17.44
N TRP A 451 5.44 4.18 18.45
CA TRP A 451 6.89 4.19 18.22
C TRP A 451 7.46 2.81 17.89
N ALA A 452 6.90 1.74 18.45
CA ALA A 452 7.32 0.38 18.09
C ALA A 452 7.01 0.08 16.62
N VAL A 453 5.82 0.45 16.16
CA VAL A 453 5.43 0.32 14.74
C VAL A 453 6.29 1.24 13.86
N SER A 454 6.52 2.50 14.27
CA SER A 454 7.41 3.41 13.53
C SER A 454 8.82 2.84 13.39
N LEU A 455 9.38 2.28 14.46
CA LEU A 455 10.70 1.63 14.42
C LEU A 455 10.70 0.41 13.50
N GLY A 456 9.62 -0.39 13.55
CA GLY A 456 9.45 -1.57 12.68
C GLY A 456 9.54 -1.20 11.20
N VAL A 457 8.80 -0.18 10.78
CA VAL A 457 8.77 0.33 9.40
C VAL A 457 10.12 0.90 8.94
N GLU A 458 10.98 1.32 9.87
CA GLU A 458 12.35 1.81 9.56
C GLU A 458 13.41 0.70 9.54
N VAL A 459 13.05 -0.52 9.93
CA VAL A 459 13.98 -1.67 9.97
C VAL A 459 13.62 -2.70 8.91
N ILE A 460 12.32 -3.00 8.78
CA ILE A 460 11.81 -4.03 7.88
C ILE A 460 10.69 -3.49 6.99
N PHE A 461 10.56 -4.05 5.82
CA PHE A 461 9.37 -3.90 4.99
C PHE A 461 8.81 -5.28 4.61
N ILE A 462 7.53 -5.32 4.30
CA ILE A 462 6.86 -6.52 3.80
C ILE A 462 6.98 -6.50 2.28
N GLY A 463 7.55 -7.56 1.72
CA GLY A 463 7.73 -7.72 0.28
C GLY A 463 6.39 -7.97 -0.41
N ASP A 464 6.16 -7.26 -1.49
CA ASP A 464 5.01 -7.36 -2.37
C ASP A 464 5.47 -7.16 -3.83
N HIS A 465 4.55 -6.99 -4.76
CA HIS A 465 4.84 -6.75 -6.18
C HIS A 465 5.73 -5.51 -6.46
N LEU A 466 5.89 -4.59 -5.50
CA LEU A 466 6.78 -3.43 -5.61
C LEU A 466 8.22 -3.73 -5.14
N MET A 467 8.49 -4.96 -4.72
CA MET A 467 9.81 -5.36 -4.19
C MET A 467 10.89 -5.23 -5.26
N GLY A 468 11.96 -4.53 -4.92
CA GLY A 468 13.09 -4.31 -5.85
C GLY A 468 13.16 -2.90 -6.45
N GLY A 469 12.04 -2.20 -6.60
CA GLY A 469 11.99 -0.83 -7.13
C GLY A 469 12.18 0.27 -6.09
N ASP A 470 12.01 1.52 -6.52
CA ASP A 470 12.04 2.71 -5.65
C ASP A 470 10.83 2.79 -4.70
N ALA A 471 9.76 2.08 -5.00
CA ALA A 471 8.53 1.97 -4.21
C ALA A 471 8.51 0.76 -3.26
N TYR A 472 9.62 0.02 -3.09
CA TYR A 472 9.72 -1.27 -2.38
C TYR A 472 9.10 -1.30 -0.96
N ARG A 473 9.03 -0.18 -0.26
CA ARG A 473 8.41 -0.07 1.08
C ARG A 473 7.13 0.76 1.10
N MET A 474 6.58 1.09 -0.07
CA MET A 474 5.42 1.99 -0.20
C MET A 474 4.24 1.48 0.63
N ASN A 475 3.81 0.25 0.41
CA ASN A 475 2.68 -0.35 1.11
C ASN A 475 2.94 -0.50 2.62
N THR A 476 4.17 -0.85 3.04
CA THR A 476 4.52 -0.93 4.46
C THR A 476 4.38 0.44 5.15
N VAL A 477 4.95 1.50 4.56
CA VAL A 477 4.82 2.86 5.10
C VAL A 477 3.37 3.32 5.10
N PHE A 478 2.63 3.06 4.03
CA PHE A 478 1.24 3.45 3.87
C PHE A 478 0.32 2.81 4.93
N LYS A 479 0.33 1.49 5.01
CA LYS A 479 -0.57 0.73 5.88
C LYS A 479 -0.26 0.99 7.37
N PHE A 480 1.01 0.96 7.77
CA PHE A 480 1.40 1.23 9.16
C PHE A 480 1.40 2.72 9.53
N GLY A 481 1.63 3.63 8.58
CA GLY A 481 1.57 5.08 8.82
C GLY A 481 0.22 5.56 9.35
N MET A 482 -0.88 4.99 8.85
CA MET A 482 -2.23 5.27 9.32
C MET A 482 -2.45 4.82 10.77
N GLN A 483 -1.89 3.66 11.14
CA GLN A 483 -1.95 3.15 12.53
C GLN A 483 -1.14 4.03 13.47
N ILE A 484 0.08 4.44 13.07
CA ILE A 484 0.94 5.34 13.83
C ILE A 484 0.21 6.67 14.09
N TRP A 485 -0.42 7.24 13.06
CA TRP A 485 -1.22 8.46 13.20
C TRP A 485 -2.34 8.31 14.22
N THR A 486 -3.14 7.25 14.10
CA THR A 486 -4.28 6.97 14.99
C THR A 486 -3.84 6.85 16.44
N LEU A 487 -2.80 6.07 16.69
CA LEU A 487 -2.27 5.84 18.04
C LEU A 487 -1.66 7.12 18.64
N MET A 488 -0.85 7.86 17.86
CA MET A 488 -0.24 9.12 18.31
C MET A 488 -1.26 10.23 18.58
N ALA A 489 -2.26 10.39 17.71
CA ALA A 489 -3.31 11.39 17.84
C ALA A 489 -4.10 11.20 19.14
N LEU A 490 -4.52 9.97 19.43
CA LEU A 490 -5.23 9.63 20.66
C LEU A 490 -4.34 9.77 21.90
N ALA A 491 -3.10 9.26 21.84
CA ALA A 491 -2.14 9.40 22.94
C ALA A 491 -1.85 10.87 23.26
N ALA A 492 -1.68 11.72 22.24
CA ALA A 492 -1.45 13.15 22.40
C ALA A 492 -2.66 13.86 23.02
N ALA A 493 -3.88 13.57 22.54
CA ALA A 493 -5.10 14.15 23.09
C ALA A 493 -5.33 13.78 24.57
N ILE A 494 -5.11 12.52 24.94
CA ILE A 494 -5.19 12.03 26.35
C ILE A 494 -4.08 12.66 27.20
N SER A 495 -2.89 12.92 26.63
CA SER A 495 -1.72 13.47 27.32
C SER A 495 -1.78 14.99 27.49
N LEU A 496 -2.56 15.70 26.69
CA LEU A 496 -2.62 17.17 26.69
C LEU A 496 -2.89 17.79 28.07
N PRO A 497 -3.86 17.30 28.89
CA PRO A 497 -4.04 17.82 30.25
C PRO A 497 -2.82 17.62 31.14
N LEU A 498 -1.96 16.63 30.86
CA LEU A 498 -0.72 16.40 31.60
C LEU A 498 0.35 17.41 31.22
N LEU A 499 0.48 17.70 29.92
CA LEU A 499 1.38 18.73 29.39
C LEU A 499 1.07 20.08 29.99
N LEU A 500 -0.19 20.54 29.90
CA LEU A 500 -0.60 21.86 30.40
C LEU A 500 -0.40 22.01 31.93
N ARG A 501 -0.62 20.93 32.70
CA ARG A 501 -0.33 20.93 34.15
C ARG A 501 1.19 20.91 34.43
N GLY A 502 1.98 20.22 33.58
CA GLY A 502 3.42 20.17 33.67
C GLY A 502 4.05 21.56 33.46
N LEU A 503 3.67 22.22 32.39
CA LEU A 503 4.16 23.56 32.01
C LEU A 503 3.87 24.58 33.14
N ARG A 504 2.65 24.57 33.69
CA ARG A 504 2.28 25.45 34.83
C ARG A 504 3.14 25.20 36.07
N ARG A 505 3.51 23.94 36.34
CA ARG A 505 4.35 23.58 37.50
C ARG A 505 5.81 23.98 37.35
N ILE A 506 6.34 23.99 36.14
CA ILE A 506 7.76 24.28 35.83
C ILE A 506 8.01 25.78 35.81
N GLY A 507 7.22 26.55 35.08
CA GLY A 507 7.42 27.98 34.84
C GLY A 507 6.19 28.87 35.10
N GLY A 508 5.20 28.35 35.83
CA GLY A 508 3.99 29.09 36.19
C GLY A 508 3.03 29.31 35.02
N GLU A 509 2.19 30.33 35.10
CA GLU A 509 1.25 30.69 34.03
C GLU A 509 1.95 31.20 32.76
N PRO A 510 3.09 31.92 32.80
CA PRO A 510 3.80 32.30 31.57
C PRO A 510 4.23 31.11 30.72
N ALA A 511 4.82 30.06 31.30
CA ALA A 511 5.24 28.87 30.60
C ALA A 511 4.05 28.09 30.00
N ARG A 512 2.92 28.08 30.75
CA ARG A 512 1.68 27.49 30.25
C ARG A 512 1.12 28.27 29.08
N ALA A 513 1.11 29.61 29.16
CA ALA A 513 0.65 30.47 28.09
C ALA A 513 1.50 30.32 26.85
N ALA A 514 2.83 30.32 26.98
CA ALA A 514 3.76 30.06 25.86
C ALA A 514 3.51 28.69 25.22
N GLY A 515 3.36 27.63 26.03
CA GLY A 515 3.01 26.30 25.53
C GLY A 515 1.67 26.23 24.81
N LEU A 516 0.67 26.99 25.27
CA LEU A 516 -0.62 27.12 24.57
C LEU A 516 -0.49 27.86 23.24
N VAL A 517 0.34 28.89 23.15
CA VAL A 517 0.61 29.61 21.90
C VAL A 517 1.27 28.69 20.89
N VAL A 518 2.33 27.97 21.27
CA VAL A 518 3.02 27.00 20.41
C VAL A 518 2.03 25.95 19.90
N LEU A 519 1.23 25.38 20.82
CA LEU A 519 0.25 24.36 20.44
C LEU A 519 -0.84 24.90 19.51
N ALA A 520 -1.36 26.11 19.79
CA ALA A 520 -2.34 26.76 18.93
C ALA A 520 -1.77 27.05 17.53
N THR A 521 -0.50 27.46 17.46
CA THR A 521 0.20 27.67 16.18
C THR A 521 0.31 26.34 15.40
N LEU A 522 0.77 25.27 16.03
CA LEU A 522 0.87 23.95 15.37
C LEU A 522 -0.50 23.43 14.89
N ILE A 523 -1.54 23.59 15.71
CA ILE A 523 -2.91 23.25 15.30
C ILE A 523 -3.38 24.11 14.14
N ALA A 524 -3.13 25.41 14.14
CA ALA A 524 -3.50 26.30 13.05
C ALA A 524 -2.79 25.90 11.75
N LEU A 525 -1.48 25.59 11.81
CA LEU A 525 -0.71 25.14 10.65
C LEU A 525 -1.22 23.82 10.06
N THR A 526 -1.57 22.86 10.91
CA THR A 526 -2.12 21.57 10.46
C THR A 526 -3.58 21.67 10.00
N ALA A 527 -4.35 22.64 10.51
CA ALA A 527 -5.72 22.93 10.07
C ALA A 527 -5.78 23.62 8.69
N LEU A 528 -4.67 24.09 8.16
CA LEU A 528 -4.63 24.63 6.79
C LEU A 528 -4.93 23.57 5.74
N PHE A 529 -4.56 22.31 5.97
CA PHE A 529 -4.83 21.25 5.00
C PHE A 529 -6.32 21.12 4.64
N PRO A 530 -7.25 20.89 5.59
CA PRO A 530 -8.67 20.83 5.24
C PRO A 530 -9.19 22.12 4.56
N LEU A 531 -8.69 23.29 4.96
CA LEU A 531 -9.15 24.56 4.42
C LEU A 531 -8.77 24.76 2.94
N ILE A 532 -7.60 24.29 2.53
CA ILE A 532 -7.10 24.45 1.17
C ILE A 532 -7.28 23.14 0.38
N GLY A 533 -7.17 21.98 1.01
CA GLY A 533 -7.33 20.65 0.38
C GLY A 533 -8.74 20.40 -0.15
N ILE A 534 -9.77 20.84 0.57
CA ILE A 534 -11.16 20.67 0.11
C ILE A 534 -11.41 21.41 -1.21
N PRO A 535 -11.15 22.73 -1.36
CA PRO A 535 -11.32 23.41 -2.64
C PRO A 535 -10.46 22.81 -3.75
N ASN A 536 -9.22 22.43 -3.43
CA ASN A 536 -8.33 21.77 -4.39
C ASN A 536 -8.93 20.44 -4.90
N ARG A 537 -9.41 19.59 -3.99
CA ARG A 537 -10.00 18.30 -4.38
C ARG A 537 -11.28 18.46 -5.18
N ILE A 538 -12.10 19.46 -4.85
CA ILE A 538 -13.32 19.77 -5.62
C ILE A 538 -12.97 20.26 -7.02
N ALA A 539 -11.95 21.11 -7.15
CA ALA A 539 -11.47 21.58 -8.46
C ALA A 539 -10.84 20.46 -9.31
N ASN A 540 -10.39 19.38 -8.67
CA ASN A 540 -9.79 18.19 -9.32
C ASN A 540 -10.84 17.14 -9.74
N ARG A 541 -12.05 17.54 -9.86
CA ARG A 541 -13.13 16.73 -10.39
C ARG A 541 -12.89 16.45 -11.88
N PHE A 542 -13.43 15.34 -12.38
CA PHE A 542 -13.48 15.10 -13.82
C PHE A 542 -13.98 16.34 -14.56
N PRO A 543 -13.47 16.70 -15.73
CA PRO A 543 -13.73 18.02 -16.39
C PRO A 543 -15.20 18.35 -16.61
N VAL A 544 -16.08 17.40 -16.47
CA VAL A 544 -17.52 17.53 -16.71
C VAL A 544 -18.21 18.10 -15.47
N GLN A 545 -19.04 19.12 -15.66
CA GLN A 545 -19.82 19.71 -14.58
C GLN A 545 -21.24 19.14 -14.57
N THR A 546 -21.48 18.13 -13.74
CA THR A 546 -22.81 17.53 -13.53
C THR A 546 -23.65 18.23 -12.43
N GLY A 547 -23.19 19.36 -11.90
CA GLY A 547 -23.83 20.02 -10.77
C GLY A 547 -23.63 19.32 -9.44
N LEU A 548 -24.47 19.63 -8.45
CA LEU A 548 -24.46 18.97 -7.13
C LEU A 548 -25.23 17.64 -7.22
N THR A 549 -24.53 16.55 -7.05
CA THR A 549 -25.10 15.20 -7.03
C THR A 549 -24.27 14.28 -6.14
N LEU A 550 -24.88 13.22 -5.62
CA LEU A 550 -24.19 12.12 -4.96
C LEU A 550 -24.04 10.89 -5.88
N ASP A 551 -24.66 10.94 -7.05
CA ASP A 551 -24.48 9.90 -8.04
C ASP A 551 -23.06 9.92 -8.59
N GLY A 552 -22.30 8.87 -8.27
CA GLY A 552 -20.91 8.74 -8.66
C GLY A 552 -20.67 8.45 -10.13
N LEU A 553 -21.72 8.05 -10.86
CA LEU A 553 -21.70 7.74 -12.29
C LEU A 553 -22.29 8.87 -13.17
N ALA A 554 -22.83 9.94 -12.56
CA ALA A 554 -23.42 11.05 -13.30
C ALA A 554 -22.46 11.71 -14.32
N PHE A 555 -21.16 11.56 -14.15
CA PHE A 555 -20.17 12.07 -15.11
C PHE A 555 -20.24 11.34 -16.47
N LEU A 556 -20.64 10.07 -16.51
CA LEU A 556 -20.69 9.27 -17.74
C LEU A 556 -21.60 9.89 -18.82
N GLU A 557 -22.70 10.56 -18.43
CA GLU A 557 -23.60 11.20 -19.37
C GLU A 557 -22.96 12.35 -20.17
N GLN A 558 -21.80 12.82 -19.75
CA GLN A 558 -21.09 13.96 -20.34
C GLN A 558 -19.59 13.65 -20.53
N ALA A 559 -19.15 12.43 -20.23
CA ALA A 559 -17.74 12.07 -20.20
C ALA A 559 -17.14 12.02 -21.61
N GLU A 560 -16.24 12.95 -21.88
CA GLU A 560 -15.43 13.02 -23.09
C GLU A 560 -14.01 13.48 -22.68
N PHE A 561 -12.96 12.79 -23.12
CA PHE A 561 -11.59 13.15 -22.81
C PHE A 561 -10.63 12.72 -23.90
N ILE A 562 -9.46 13.34 -23.91
CA ILE A 562 -8.37 12.98 -24.82
C ILE A 562 -7.41 12.08 -24.04
N TYR A 563 -7.21 10.87 -24.56
CA TYR A 563 -6.27 9.91 -24.02
C TYR A 563 -4.92 10.08 -24.70
N ASN A 564 -3.87 10.29 -23.92
CA ASN A 564 -2.51 10.42 -24.43
C ASN A 564 -1.90 9.03 -24.56
N CYS A 565 -1.83 8.50 -25.78
CA CYS A 565 -1.30 7.19 -26.10
C CYS A 565 0.21 7.11 -25.85
N GLU A 566 0.93 8.18 -26.14
CA GLU A 566 2.38 8.27 -25.93
C GLU A 566 2.74 8.18 -24.44
N ALA A 567 2.02 8.91 -23.58
CA ALA A 567 2.26 8.89 -22.14
C ALA A 567 1.82 7.60 -21.44
N PHE A 568 0.80 6.94 -21.97
CA PHE A 568 0.17 5.79 -21.29
C PHE A 568 0.19 4.50 -22.11
N GLY A 569 0.55 4.55 -23.41
CA GLY A 569 0.64 3.40 -24.32
C GLY A 569 -0.72 2.78 -24.70
N GLY A 570 -0.70 1.54 -25.20
CA GLY A 570 -1.90 0.73 -25.45
C GLY A 570 -2.68 1.08 -26.72
N CYS A 571 -2.26 2.10 -27.47
CA CYS A 571 -2.90 2.49 -28.71
C CYS A 571 -2.30 1.74 -29.91
N GLU A 572 -2.96 1.85 -31.05
CA GLU A 572 -2.38 1.37 -32.30
C GLU A 572 -1.12 2.15 -32.66
N PRO A 573 -0.16 1.52 -33.38
CA PRO A 573 1.05 2.22 -33.79
C PRO A 573 0.74 3.53 -34.53
N ASN A 574 1.45 4.58 -34.20
CA ASN A 574 1.31 5.94 -34.74
C ASN A 574 0.04 6.71 -34.32
N VAL A 575 -0.60 6.31 -33.24
CA VAL A 575 -1.68 7.08 -32.63
C VAL A 575 -1.17 7.74 -31.36
N ASP A 576 -0.97 9.05 -31.37
CA ASP A 576 -0.44 9.80 -30.21
C ASP A 576 -1.54 10.18 -29.23
N MET A 577 -2.73 10.45 -29.74
CA MET A 577 -3.90 10.90 -28.97
C MET A 577 -5.17 10.21 -29.46
N LEU A 578 -5.99 9.73 -28.54
CA LEU A 578 -7.32 9.20 -28.81
C LEU A 578 -8.37 10.07 -28.13
N GLN A 579 -9.37 10.51 -28.90
CA GLN A 579 -10.57 11.09 -28.31
C GLN A 579 -11.51 9.96 -27.89
N ILE A 580 -11.83 9.87 -26.61
CA ILE A 580 -12.69 8.85 -26.04
C ILE A 580 -13.97 9.52 -25.55
N ASP A 581 -15.09 9.10 -26.12
CA ASP A 581 -16.44 9.51 -25.73
C ASP A 581 -17.11 8.39 -24.93
N LEU A 582 -17.25 8.55 -23.62
CA LEU A 582 -17.89 7.59 -22.73
C LEU A 582 -19.42 7.79 -22.60
N ARG A 583 -19.99 8.83 -23.21
CA ARG A 583 -21.44 9.11 -23.14
C ARG A 583 -22.31 7.98 -23.65
N PRO A 584 -21.98 7.28 -24.75
CA PRO A 584 -22.73 6.12 -25.20
C PRO A 584 -22.78 4.96 -24.20
N ASP A 585 -21.72 4.79 -23.42
CA ASP A 585 -21.61 3.70 -22.44
C ASP A 585 -22.58 3.87 -21.25
N ALA A 586 -22.97 5.11 -20.90
CA ALA A 586 -23.84 5.38 -19.75
C ALA A 586 -25.17 4.63 -19.83
N ALA A 587 -25.87 4.74 -20.96
CA ALA A 587 -27.17 4.08 -21.17
C ALA A 587 -27.00 2.55 -21.29
N ALA A 588 -25.92 2.06 -21.87
CA ALA A 588 -25.63 0.64 -22.01
C ALA A 588 -25.32 -0.02 -20.64
N ILE A 589 -24.57 0.65 -19.79
CA ILE A 589 -24.29 0.21 -18.41
C ILE A 589 -25.59 0.19 -17.58
N ALA A 590 -26.43 1.20 -17.71
CA ALA A 590 -27.75 1.22 -17.06
C ALA A 590 -28.60 0.03 -17.53
N TRP A 591 -28.68 -0.23 -18.85
CA TRP A 591 -29.37 -1.37 -19.39
C TRP A 591 -28.84 -2.72 -18.86
N LEU A 592 -27.52 -2.89 -18.76
CA LEU A 592 -26.93 -4.10 -18.16
C LEU A 592 -27.38 -4.30 -16.71
N ASN A 593 -27.39 -3.23 -15.92
CA ASN A 593 -27.80 -3.29 -14.51
C ASN A 593 -29.30 -3.61 -14.34
N GLU A 594 -30.15 -3.10 -15.22
CA GLU A 594 -31.60 -3.30 -15.15
C GLU A 594 -32.04 -4.65 -15.73
N THR A 595 -31.36 -5.13 -16.78
CA THR A 595 -31.83 -6.26 -17.58
C THR A 595 -31.12 -7.57 -17.22
N ILE A 596 -29.83 -7.52 -16.93
CA ILE A 596 -29.03 -8.73 -16.72
C ILE A 596 -29.11 -9.18 -15.26
N THR A 597 -29.63 -10.38 -15.07
CA THR A 597 -29.70 -11.03 -13.75
C THR A 597 -28.61 -12.10 -13.61
N GLY A 598 -28.22 -12.42 -12.38
CA GLY A 598 -27.15 -13.37 -12.10
C GLY A 598 -25.77 -12.80 -12.41
N THR A 599 -24.82 -13.68 -12.73
CA THR A 599 -23.40 -13.37 -12.94
C THR A 599 -22.88 -13.96 -14.26
N PRO A 600 -23.53 -13.68 -15.43
CA PRO A 600 -22.98 -14.10 -16.70
C PRO A 600 -21.69 -13.38 -17.03
N ILE A 601 -20.78 -14.06 -17.74
CA ILE A 601 -19.48 -13.52 -18.13
C ILE A 601 -19.63 -12.57 -19.30
N VAL A 602 -19.06 -11.37 -19.17
CA VAL A 602 -19.07 -10.34 -20.21
C VAL A 602 -17.67 -10.16 -20.76
N LEU A 603 -17.51 -10.25 -22.06
CA LEU A 603 -16.28 -9.82 -22.74
C LEU A 603 -16.30 -8.30 -22.86
N GLN A 604 -15.29 -7.64 -22.33
CA GLN A 604 -14.97 -6.21 -22.54
C GLN A 604 -13.46 -6.07 -22.78
N SER A 605 -13.02 -4.98 -23.38
CA SER A 605 -11.60 -4.66 -23.46
C SER A 605 -11.02 -4.42 -22.08
N ASN A 606 -9.73 -4.80 -21.87
CA ASN A 606 -8.99 -4.55 -20.64
C ASN A 606 -7.94 -3.43 -20.79
N LEU A 607 -7.98 -2.71 -21.89
CA LEU A 607 -6.95 -1.73 -22.23
C LEU A 607 -6.84 -0.63 -21.18
N TRP A 608 -5.62 -0.49 -20.65
CA TRP A 608 -5.19 0.60 -19.76
C TRP A 608 -6.13 0.88 -18.58
N PHE A 609 -6.73 -0.17 -18.08
CA PHE A 609 -7.60 -0.28 -16.92
C PHE A 609 -8.20 1.06 -16.42
N TYR A 610 -7.66 1.64 -15.36
CA TYR A 610 -8.28 2.82 -14.73
C TYR A 610 -8.19 4.08 -15.58
N ARG A 611 -7.12 4.27 -16.31
CA ARG A 611 -6.88 5.53 -17.04
C ARG A 611 -7.79 5.70 -18.24
N ALA A 612 -7.95 4.67 -19.05
CA ALA A 612 -8.89 4.68 -20.16
C ALA A 612 -10.29 4.17 -19.76
N TYR A 613 -10.49 3.83 -18.47
CA TYR A 613 -11.71 3.23 -17.95
C TYR A 613 -12.04 1.87 -18.60
N GLY A 614 -11.02 1.12 -18.96
CA GLY A 614 -11.14 -0.20 -19.58
C GLY A 614 -11.91 -1.22 -18.75
N ILE A 615 -12.03 -1.00 -17.45
CA ILE A 615 -12.78 -1.87 -16.52
C ILE A 615 -14.24 -1.46 -16.33
N ARG A 616 -14.78 -0.52 -17.13
CA ARG A 616 -16.07 0.16 -16.86
C ARG A 616 -17.26 -0.76 -16.74
N VAL A 617 -17.32 -1.85 -17.53
CA VAL A 617 -18.43 -2.80 -17.43
C VAL A 617 -18.36 -3.56 -16.10
N ALA A 618 -17.23 -4.21 -15.80
CA ALA A 618 -17.02 -4.90 -14.54
C ALA A 618 -17.23 -3.98 -13.32
N ALA A 619 -16.63 -2.79 -13.35
CA ALA A 619 -16.70 -1.84 -12.25
C ALA A 619 -18.12 -1.35 -11.97
N ASN A 620 -18.89 -1.01 -13.00
CA ASN A 620 -20.20 -0.39 -12.85
C ASN A 620 -21.37 -1.38 -12.75
N THR A 621 -21.14 -2.64 -13.07
CA THR A 621 -22.18 -3.67 -13.04
C THR A 621 -21.91 -4.79 -12.05
N GLY A 622 -20.66 -5.06 -11.69
CA GLY A 622 -20.27 -6.22 -10.92
C GLY A 622 -20.39 -7.54 -11.66
N LEU A 623 -20.60 -7.50 -12.99
CA LEU A 623 -20.61 -8.71 -13.82
C LEU A 623 -19.18 -9.21 -14.03
N PRO A 624 -18.94 -10.53 -13.94
CA PRO A 624 -17.63 -11.10 -14.22
C PRO A 624 -17.21 -10.82 -15.66
N THR A 625 -15.96 -10.44 -15.84
CA THR A 625 -15.32 -10.30 -17.15
C THR A 625 -14.18 -11.31 -17.29
N VAL A 626 -13.76 -11.62 -18.52
CA VAL A 626 -12.67 -12.60 -18.76
C VAL A 626 -11.46 -12.23 -17.92
N ILE A 627 -10.98 -10.99 -18.07
CA ILE A 627 -10.06 -10.33 -17.15
C ILE A 627 -10.23 -8.83 -17.29
N SER A 628 -10.11 -8.10 -16.18
CA SER A 628 -10.04 -6.65 -16.22
C SER A 628 -9.51 -6.13 -14.90
N ALA A 629 -8.49 -5.37 -14.92
CA ALA A 629 -7.81 -4.62 -13.90
C ALA A 629 -6.38 -5.10 -13.60
N LEU A 630 -5.54 -4.13 -13.29
CA LEU A 630 -4.14 -4.32 -12.88
C LEU A 630 -4.02 -5.22 -11.64
N HIS A 631 -4.96 -5.11 -10.71
CA HIS A 631 -4.92 -5.87 -9.46
C HIS A 631 -5.04 -7.38 -9.64
N VAL A 632 -5.42 -7.85 -10.81
CA VAL A 632 -5.37 -9.28 -11.11
C VAL A 632 -3.92 -9.77 -11.07
N ASP A 633 -2.96 -9.00 -11.60
CA ASP A 633 -1.54 -9.34 -11.55
C ASP A 633 -0.99 -9.34 -10.10
N GLU A 634 -1.60 -8.55 -9.21
CA GLU A 634 -1.26 -8.48 -7.79
C GLU A 634 -1.95 -9.56 -6.94
N GLN A 635 -2.99 -10.18 -7.45
CA GLN A 635 -3.87 -11.10 -6.73
C GLN A 635 -3.88 -12.52 -7.31
N ARG A 636 -3.30 -12.72 -8.48
CA ARG A 636 -3.30 -13.96 -9.27
C ARG A 636 -1.92 -14.21 -9.86
N ASP A 637 -1.77 -15.36 -10.52
CA ASP A 637 -0.58 -15.64 -11.32
C ASP A 637 -0.48 -14.67 -12.50
N PRO A 638 0.60 -13.87 -12.60
CA PRO A 638 0.79 -12.92 -13.69
C PRO A 638 0.78 -13.56 -15.09
N THR A 639 1.22 -14.82 -15.21
CA THR A 639 1.22 -15.56 -16.47
C THR A 639 -0.20 -15.79 -16.99
N ILE A 640 -1.11 -16.20 -16.09
CA ILE A 640 -2.52 -16.40 -16.44
C ILE A 640 -3.17 -15.07 -16.80
N ALA A 641 -2.87 -14.01 -16.07
CA ALA A 641 -3.36 -12.67 -16.37
C ALA A 641 -2.91 -12.22 -17.77
N GLN A 642 -1.65 -12.43 -18.14
CA GLN A 642 -1.12 -12.08 -19.46
C GLN A 642 -1.80 -12.88 -20.58
N ILE A 643 -1.93 -14.22 -20.43
CA ILE A 643 -2.62 -15.07 -21.42
C ILE A 643 -4.05 -14.58 -21.67
N ARG A 644 -4.80 -14.25 -20.62
CA ARG A 644 -6.17 -13.74 -20.77
C ARG A 644 -6.23 -12.37 -21.43
N ASN A 645 -5.26 -11.50 -21.15
CA ASN A 645 -5.14 -10.19 -21.81
C ASN A 645 -4.89 -10.36 -23.31
N ASP A 646 -3.95 -11.24 -23.68
CA ASP A 646 -3.63 -11.53 -25.09
C ASP A 646 -4.84 -12.15 -25.82
N ASP A 647 -5.58 -13.04 -25.17
CA ASP A 647 -6.79 -13.65 -25.70
C ASP A 647 -7.94 -12.65 -25.92
N ILE A 648 -8.11 -11.67 -24.99
CA ILE A 648 -9.07 -10.56 -25.18
C ILE A 648 -8.67 -9.71 -26.38
N ASP A 649 -7.41 -9.35 -26.49
CA ASP A 649 -6.88 -8.58 -27.60
C ASP A 649 -7.11 -9.33 -28.92
N MET A 650 -6.79 -10.62 -28.96
CA MET A 650 -7.06 -11.49 -30.11
C MET A 650 -8.55 -11.53 -30.44
N LEU A 651 -9.43 -11.67 -29.44
CA LEU A 651 -10.90 -11.68 -29.65
C LEU A 651 -11.42 -10.43 -30.33
N TYR A 652 -10.89 -9.25 -29.99
CA TYR A 652 -11.34 -8.01 -30.61
C TYR A 652 -10.64 -7.71 -31.95
N ARG A 653 -9.39 -8.18 -32.19
CA ARG A 653 -8.63 -7.87 -33.39
C ARG A 653 -8.81 -8.86 -34.54
N THR A 654 -8.97 -10.16 -34.25
CA THR A 654 -9.07 -11.19 -35.28
C THR A 654 -10.33 -11.06 -36.14
N THR A 655 -10.22 -11.38 -37.41
CA THR A 655 -11.37 -11.59 -38.32
C THR A 655 -11.69 -13.08 -38.49
N ASP A 656 -10.86 -13.97 -37.91
CA ASP A 656 -11.07 -15.42 -37.99
C ASP A 656 -12.18 -15.88 -37.08
N LEU A 657 -13.22 -16.49 -37.68
CA LEU A 657 -14.40 -16.96 -37.00
C LEU A 657 -14.09 -18.13 -36.05
N GLU A 658 -13.25 -19.06 -36.46
CA GLU A 658 -12.91 -20.25 -35.68
C GLU A 658 -12.17 -19.89 -34.41
N THR A 659 -11.14 -19.05 -34.47
CA THR A 659 -10.43 -18.50 -33.33
C THR A 659 -11.39 -17.75 -32.39
N THR A 660 -12.31 -16.94 -32.95
CA THR A 660 -13.32 -16.22 -32.17
C THR A 660 -14.22 -17.18 -31.38
N LEU A 661 -14.79 -18.19 -32.02
CA LEU A 661 -15.68 -19.18 -31.38
C LEU A 661 -14.97 -20.00 -30.31
N ARG A 662 -13.71 -20.40 -30.59
CA ARG A 662 -12.87 -21.13 -29.66
C ARG A 662 -12.59 -20.33 -28.39
N LEU A 663 -12.22 -19.07 -28.52
CA LEU A 663 -11.93 -18.22 -27.35
C LEU A 663 -13.17 -17.84 -26.57
N LEU A 664 -14.33 -17.60 -27.23
CA LEU A 664 -15.60 -17.38 -26.57
C LEU A 664 -16.03 -18.63 -25.75
N ALA A 665 -15.82 -19.82 -26.31
CA ALA A 665 -16.06 -21.09 -25.62
C ALA A 665 -15.10 -21.32 -24.46
N LYS A 666 -13.79 -21.04 -24.67
CA LYS A 666 -12.73 -21.19 -23.66
C LYS A 666 -13.09 -20.47 -22.36
N TYR A 667 -13.59 -19.26 -22.46
CA TYR A 667 -13.94 -18.42 -21.30
C TYR A 667 -15.41 -18.46 -20.90
N GLY A 668 -16.24 -19.23 -21.60
CA GLY A 668 -17.68 -19.32 -21.32
C GLY A 668 -18.39 -17.96 -21.44
N VAL A 669 -17.96 -17.12 -22.38
CA VAL A 669 -18.49 -15.78 -22.58
C VAL A 669 -19.99 -15.84 -22.89
N ASN A 670 -20.80 -15.08 -22.14
CA ASN A 670 -22.25 -15.00 -22.34
C ASN A 670 -22.66 -13.75 -23.09
N TYR A 671 -21.92 -12.65 -22.93
CA TYR A 671 -22.19 -11.37 -23.57
C TYR A 671 -20.89 -10.75 -24.10
N ILE A 672 -20.99 -10.08 -25.24
CA ILE A 672 -19.89 -9.31 -25.83
C ILE A 672 -20.31 -7.86 -25.82
N TYR A 673 -19.48 -7.01 -25.21
CA TYR A 673 -19.65 -5.57 -25.16
C TYR A 673 -18.73 -4.90 -26.18
N VAL A 674 -19.30 -4.12 -27.07
CA VAL A 674 -18.57 -3.30 -28.04
C VAL A 674 -19.03 -1.87 -27.84
N GLY A 675 -18.22 -1.06 -27.21
CA GLY A 675 -18.55 0.32 -26.86
C GLY A 675 -17.45 1.31 -27.19
N SER A 676 -17.45 2.44 -26.51
CA SER A 676 -16.59 3.58 -26.83
C SER A 676 -15.10 3.24 -26.80
N ILE A 677 -14.66 2.41 -25.86
CA ILE A 677 -13.26 2.03 -25.72
C ILE A 677 -12.88 1.01 -26.80
N GLU A 678 -13.73 0.03 -27.06
CA GLU A 678 -13.50 -0.95 -28.11
C GLU A 678 -13.37 -0.26 -29.48
N HIS A 679 -14.23 0.71 -29.79
CA HIS A 679 -14.13 1.50 -31.02
C HIS A 679 -12.91 2.41 -31.07
N ALA A 680 -12.41 2.87 -29.93
CA ALA A 680 -11.23 3.72 -29.90
C ALA A 680 -9.90 2.96 -30.08
N PHE A 681 -9.82 1.71 -29.60
CA PHE A 681 -8.56 0.95 -29.54
C PHE A 681 -8.48 -0.23 -30.50
N TYR A 682 -9.58 -0.71 -31.08
CA TYR A 682 -9.59 -1.86 -31.98
C TYR A 682 -10.04 -1.48 -33.39
N ASN A 683 -9.49 -2.19 -34.38
CA ASN A 683 -9.83 -1.93 -35.78
C ASN A 683 -11.28 -2.33 -36.11
N GLU A 684 -11.88 -1.61 -37.06
CA GLU A 684 -13.25 -1.84 -37.45
C GLU A 684 -13.51 -3.25 -38.04
N ALA A 685 -12.55 -3.86 -38.71
CA ALA A 685 -12.70 -5.20 -39.28
C ALA A 685 -12.85 -6.28 -38.23
N GLY A 686 -12.07 -6.16 -37.13
CA GLY A 686 -12.17 -7.06 -35.97
C GLY A 686 -13.49 -6.89 -35.21
N LEU A 687 -14.03 -5.68 -35.12
CA LEU A 687 -15.32 -5.41 -34.47
C LEU A 687 -16.52 -5.80 -35.34
N ALA A 688 -16.44 -5.59 -36.66
CA ALA A 688 -17.52 -5.87 -37.62
C ALA A 688 -17.91 -7.36 -37.67
N LYS A 689 -16.97 -8.28 -37.39
CA LYS A 689 -17.27 -9.73 -37.37
C LYS A 689 -18.40 -10.10 -36.41
N PHE A 690 -18.56 -9.37 -35.28
CA PHE A 690 -19.63 -9.67 -34.33
C PHE A 690 -21.01 -9.43 -34.94
N ALA A 691 -21.17 -8.40 -35.79
CA ALA A 691 -22.39 -8.18 -36.55
C ALA A 691 -22.60 -9.27 -37.63
N GLU A 692 -21.53 -9.79 -38.28
CA GLU A 692 -21.61 -10.89 -39.23
C GLU A 692 -21.99 -12.23 -38.58
N MET A 693 -21.69 -12.39 -37.27
CA MET A 693 -22.04 -13.58 -36.49
C MET A 693 -23.51 -13.53 -35.98
N GLU A 694 -24.20 -12.40 -36.12
CA GLU A 694 -25.58 -12.24 -35.66
C GLU A 694 -26.55 -13.23 -36.36
N GLY A 695 -27.51 -13.74 -35.61
CA GLY A 695 -28.50 -14.73 -36.05
C GLY A 695 -27.97 -16.16 -36.22
N THR A 696 -26.64 -16.39 -36.15
CA THR A 696 -26.02 -17.72 -36.17
C THR A 696 -25.44 -18.10 -34.82
N TYR A 697 -24.55 -17.29 -34.29
CA TYR A 697 -23.83 -17.50 -33.05
C TYR A 697 -24.12 -16.46 -31.98
N LEU A 698 -24.55 -15.28 -32.37
CA LEU A 698 -24.83 -14.12 -31.53
C LEU A 698 -26.26 -13.61 -31.78
N ASP A 699 -26.89 -13.08 -30.69
CA ASP A 699 -28.12 -12.34 -30.74
C ASP A 699 -27.87 -10.93 -30.22
N GLN A 700 -28.10 -9.90 -31.05
CA GLN A 700 -27.96 -8.52 -30.59
C GLN A 700 -29.07 -8.19 -29.57
N ARG A 701 -28.69 -7.87 -28.36
CA ARG A 701 -29.61 -7.61 -27.24
C ARG A 701 -29.78 -6.12 -26.93
N TYR A 702 -28.77 -5.34 -27.25
CA TYR A 702 -28.77 -3.89 -27.07
C TYR A 702 -28.00 -3.21 -28.20
N THR A 703 -28.55 -2.10 -28.67
CA THR A 703 -27.88 -1.22 -29.63
C THR A 703 -28.24 0.23 -29.36
N SER A 704 -27.22 1.08 -29.39
CA SER A 704 -27.34 2.53 -29.38
C SER A 704 -26.21 3.11 -30.23
N PRO A 705 -26.25 4.37 -30.60
CA PRO A 705 -25.11 4.97 -31.30
C PRO A 705 -23.81 4.81 -30.47
N GLY A 706 -22.84 4.08 -31.01
CA GLY A 706 -21.53 3.84 -30.39
C GLY A 706 -21.45 2.65 -29.42
N VAL A 707 -22.59 1.91 -29.18
CA VAL A 707 -22.53 0.70 -28.33
C VAL A 707 -23.42 -0.40 -28.86
N GLN A 708 -22.89 -1.61 -28.96
CA GLN A 708 -23.57 -2.86 -29.24
C GLN A 708 -23.29 -3.88 -28.14
N ILE A 709 -24.32 -4.63 -27.74
CA ILE A 709 -24.17 -5.75 -26.80
C ILE A 709 -24.79 -6.98 -27.44
N TYR A 710 -23.99 -8.03 -27.62
CA TYR A 710 -24.39 -9.30 -28.19
C TYR A 710 -24.47 -10.36 -27.11
N GLN A 711 -25.51 -11.17 -27.10
CA GLN A 711 -25.60 -12.39 -26.33
C GLN A 711 -25.04 -13.55 -27.14
N VAL A 712 -24.14 -14.33 -26.57
CA VAL A 712 -23.63 -15.56 -27.17
C VAL A 712 -24.69 -16.64 -27.05
N SER A 713 -25.18 -17.20 -28.17
CA SER A 713 -26.32 -18.11 -28.19
C SER A 713 -25.96 -19.53 -28.62
N ASN A 714 -25.14 -19.73 -29.64
CA ASN A 714 -24.97 -21.03 -30.30
C ASN A 714 -23.48 -21.33 -30.60
N ILE A 715 -22.66 -21.54 -29.58
CA ILE A 715 -21.29 -22.02 -29.83
C ILE A 715 -21.32 -23.52 -30.06
N PRO A 716 -20.73 -24.05 -31.19
CA PRO A 716 -20.65 -25.47 -31.44
C PRO A 716 -19.91 -26.23 -30.34
N SER A 717 -20.43 -27.39 -29.94
CA SER A 717 -19.85 -28.23 -28.87
C SER A 717 -18.50 -28.83 -29.19
N VAL A 718 -18.00 -28.68 -30.42
CA VAL A 718 -16.63 -29.07 -30.81
C VAL A 718 -15.57 -28.17 -30.16
N TYR A 719 -15.94 -26.94 -29.81
CA TYR A 719 -15.07 -26.05 -29.06
C TYR A 719 -15.13 -26.43 -27.57
N ALA A 720 -13.98 -26.56 -26.95
CA ALA A 720 -13.81 -27.09 -25.59
C ALA A 720 -14.74 -26.46 -24.54
N GLU A 721 -15.00 -27.20 -23.45
CA GLU A 721 -15.67 -26.68 -22.27
C GLU A 721 -14.91 -25.45 -21.70
N PRO A 722 -15.62 -24.52 -21.00
CA PRO A 722 -15.00 -23.37 -20.39
C PRO A 722 -13.84 -23.77 -19.47
N GLU A 723 -12.80 -22.96 -19.48
CA GLU A 723 -11.68 -23.14 -18.55
C GLU A 723 -12.18 -22.83 -17.12
N THR A 724 -12.06 -23.78 -16.20
CA THR A 724 -12.41 -23.58 -14.81
C THR A 724 -11.15 -23.45 -13.97
N TYR A 725 -11.11 -22.45 -13.10
CA TYR A 725 -10.00 -22.21 -12.17
C TYR A 725 -10.39 -22.73 -10.78
N ASP A 726 -9.63 -23.69 -10.25
CA ASP A 726 -9.87 -24.23 -8.89
C ASP A 726 -9.09 -23.41 -7.87
N PHE A 727 -9.78 -22.51 -7.18
CA PHE A 727 -9.20 -21.68 -6.12
C PHE A 727 -8.98 -22.41 -4.80
N ALA A 728 -9.49 -23.62 -4.63
CA ALA A 728 -9.27 -24.43 -3.43
C ALA A 728 -7.97 -25.23 -3.51
N ALA A 729 -7.44 -25.43 -4.72
CA ALA A 729 -6.09 -25.93 -4.93
C ALA A 729 -5.17 -24.70 -5.07
N ASP A 730 -4.12 -24.60 -4.29
CA ASP A 730 -3.11 -23.52 -4.34
C ASP A 730 -2.33 -23.44 -5.66
N GLU A 731 -2.72 -24.22 -6.66
CA GLU A 731 -2.14 -24.23 -8.00
C GLU A 731 -3.25 -24.08 -9.05
N PRO A 732 -3.02 -23.30 -10.13
CA PRO A 732 -3.89 -23.32 -11.29
C PRO A 732 -3.98 -24.75 -11.80
N ILE A 733 -5.20 -25.21 -12.16
CA ILE A 733 -5.35 -26.47 -12.87
C ILE A 733 -4.64 -26.31 -14.21
N THR A 734 -3.37 -26.69 -14.27
CA THR A 734 -2.68 -26.88 -15.54
C THR A 734 -3.36 -28.05 -16.22
N ARG A 735 -4.34 -27.78 -17.10
CA ARG A 735 -4.74 -28.80 -18.07
C ARG A 735 -3.48 -29.19 -18.83
N PRO A 736 -3.19 -30.47 -19.02
CA PRO A 736 -2.19 -30.87 -19.97
C PRO A 736 -2.58 -30.18 -21.30
N PRO A 737 -1.61 -29.65 -22.07
CA PRO A 737 -1.91 -29.06 -23.36
C PRO A 737 -2.77 -30.05 -24.12
N PRO A 738 -3.79 -29.60 -24.89
CA PRO A 738 -4.61 -30.49 -25.68
C PRO A 738 -3.65 -31.41 -26.46
N PRO A 739 -3.90 -32.74 -26.57
CA PRO A 739 -3.03 -33.62 -27.30
C PRO A 739 -2.82 -33.00 -28.67
N ILE A 740 -1.55 -32.75 -29.01
CA ILE A 740 -1.18 -32.37 -30.35
C ILE A 740 -1.78 -33.44 -31.25
N VAL A 741 -2.83 -33.13 -31.98
CA VAL A 741 -3.31 -33.95 -33.06
C VAL A 741 -2.17 -33.88 -34.07
N GLU A 742 -1.34 -34.93 -34.07
CA GLU A 742 -0.44 -35.16 -35.17
C GLU A 742 -1.34 -35.25 -36.39
N GLU A 743 -1.40 -34.17 -37.17
CA GLU A 743 -1.88 -34.24 -38.52
C GLU A 743 -0.94 -35.24 -39.22
N GLU A 744 -1.49 -36.41 -39.54
CA GLU A 744 -0.85 -37.36 -40.46
C GLU A 744 -0.69 -36.61 -41.81
N THR A 745 0.43 -35.91 -41.96
CA THR A 745 0.83 -35.37 -43.24
C THR A 745 1.23 -36.55 -44.10
N ASP A 746 0.39 -36.91 -45.07
CA ASP A 746 0.79 -37.71 -46.22
C ASP A 746 2.06 -37.11 -46.85
N PRO A 747 3.04 -37.92 -47.22
CA PRO A 747 4.29 -37.44 -47.75
C PRO A 747 4.08 -36.70 -49.07
N VAL A 748 4.25 -35.38 -49.03
CA VAL A 748 4.29 -34.54 -50.23
C VAL A 748 5.61 -34.82 -50.96
N GLU A 749 5.53 -35.34 -52.20
CA GLU A 749 6.67 -35.49 -53.11
C GLU A 749 7.38 -34.14 -53.28
N PRO A 750 8.72 -34.13 -53.41
CA PRO A 750 9.51 -32.93 -53.57
C PRO A 750 9.28 -32.30 -54.93
N VAL A 751 8.79 -31.07 -54.95
CA VAL A 751 8.72 -30.20 -56.13
C VAL A 751 10.13 -29.65 -56.41
N PRO A 752 10.64 -29.70 -57.64
CA PRO A 752 11.97 -29.19 -57.98
C PRO A 752 12.05 -27.66 -57.91
N PRO A 753 13.23 -27.10 -57.61
CA PRO A 753 13.42 -25.69 -57.54
C PRO A 753 13.46 -25.00 -58.92
N ASP A 754 12.55 -24.11 -59.18
CA ASP A 754 12.68 -23.22 -60.33
C ASP A 754 12.27 -21.78 -59.98
N GLU A 755 13.21 -20.93 -60.28
CA GLU A 755 13.12 -19.49 -60.58
C GLU A 755 12.80 -18.48 -59.49
N ALA A 756 13.85 -17.76 -59.20
CA ALA A 756 13.87 -16.51 -58.51
C ALA A 756 12.80 -15.53 -59.05
N ALA A 757 11.78 -15.26 -58.21
CA ALA A 757 10.95 -14.09 -58.39
C ALA A 757 11.55 -12.94 -57.56
N THR A 758 11.91 -11.92 -58.23
CA THR A 758 12.37 -10.63 -57.70
C THR A 758 11.37 -10.07 -56.71
N THR A 759 11.82 -9.86 -55.47
CA THR A 759 11.10 -9.12 -54.48
C THR A 759 10.92 -7.67 -54.91
N ASP A 760 9.68 -7.29 -55.12
CA ASP A 760 9.28 -5.90 -55.26
C ASP A 760 9.32 -5.26 -53.86
N ASP A 761 10.22 -4.31 -53.74
CA ASP A 761 10.48 -3.53 -52.53
C ASP A 761 9.36 -2.48 -52.42
N SER A 762 8.24 -2.87 -51.77
CA SER A 762 7.23 -1.88 -51.33
C SER A 762 7.56 -1.40 -49.93
N ALA A 763 8.50 -0.46 -49.85
CA ALA A 763 8.66 0.38 -48.69
C ALA A 763 7.30 1.03 -48.32
N ALA A 764 6.90 0.93 -47.08
CA ALA A 764 5.78 1.71 -46.55
C ALA A 764 5.97 3.20 -46.87
N PRO A 765 4.94 3.95 -47.22
CA PRO A 765 5.10 5.37 -47.53
C PRO A 765 5.62 6.10 -46.32
N ALA A 766 6.73 6.83 -46.49
CA ALA A 766 7.26 7.74 -45.47
C ALA A 766 6.16 8.70 -44.99
N PRO A 767 6.09 8.97 -43.67
CA PRO A 767 5.11 9.89 -43.10
C PRO A 767 5.18 11.27 -43.78
N PRO A 768 4.07 12.02 -43.85
CA PRO A 768 4.05 13.29 -44.55
C PRO A 768 5.06 14.27 -43.94
N ALA A 769 5.90 14.87 -44.75
CA ALA A 769 7.02 15.74 -44.34
C ALA A 769 6.61 16.95 -43.47
N ALA A 770 5.33 17.30 -43.43
CA ALA A 770 4.79 18.37 -42.59
C ALA A 770 4.76 18.02 -41.10
N ASP A 771 4.52 16.76 -40.72
CA ASP A 771 4.43 16.33 -39.33
C ASP A 771 5.82 16.18 -38.71
N LEU A 772 6.82 15.75 -39.47
CA LEU A 772 8.19 15.64 -39.00
C LEU A 772 8.81 17.02 -38.69
N ALA A 773 8.57 18.01 -39.55
CA ALA A 773 9.06 19.36 -39.35
C ALA A 773 8.45 20.05 -38.12
N ALA A 774 7.18 19.77 -37.82
CA ALA A 774 6.53 20.29 -36.62
C ALA A 774 7.11 19.67 -35.34
N LEU A 775 7.46 18.38 -35.35
CA LEU A 775 8.08 17.70 -34.22
C LEU A 775 9.54 18.14 -34.04
N GLU A 776 10.29 18.34 -35.15
CA GLU A 776 11.65 18.93 -35.13
C GLU A 776 11.65 20.33 -34.45
N GLU A 777 10.65 21.17 -34.75
CA GLU A 777 10.50 22.48 -34.11
C GLU A 777 10.17 22.37 -32.61
N GLN A 778 9.34 21.40 -32.21
CA GLN A 778 8.98 21.17 -30.79
C GLN A 778 10.17 20.65 -29.99
N VAL A 779 10.96 19.73 -30.55
CA VAL A 779 12.18 19.22 -29.89
C VAL A 779 13.23 20.32 -29.82
N ALA A 780 13.41 21.12 -30.88
CA ALA A 780 14.33 22.25 -30.86
C ALA A 780 13.97 23.32 -29.82
N ALA A 781 12.67 23.49 -29.54
CA ALA A 781 12.19 24.38 -28.47
C ALA A 781 12.33 23.78 -27.05
N ASN A 782 12.38 22.45 -26.91
CA ASN A 782 12.46 21.73 -25.64
C ASN A 782 13.39 20.50 -25.77
N PRO A 783 14.69 20.71 -25.94
CA PRO A 783 15.63 19.62 -26.23
C PRO A 783 15.86 18.64 -25.08
N ASP A 784 15.47 19.02 -23.86
CA ASP A 784 15.50 18.23 -22.64
C ASP A 784 14.23 17.37 -22.42
N ASN A 785 13.24 17.46 -23.29
CA ASN A 785 12.01 16.71 -23.17
C ASN A 785 12.19 15.30 -23.73
N SER A 786 12.32 14.30 -22.83
CA SER A 786 12.55 12.89 -23.18
C SER A 786 11.48 12.31 -24.10
N VAL A 787 10.23 12.69 -23.91
CA VAL A 787 9.08 12.17 -24.68
C VAL A 787 9.11 12.68 -26.12
N LEU A 788 9.37 13.99 -26.31
CA LEU A 788 9.47 14.57 -27.65
C LEU A 788 10.69 14.01 -28.40
N ALA A 789 11.83 13.90 -27.72
CA ALA A 789 13.06 13.34 -28.28
C ALA A 789 12.89 11.89 -28.70
N PHE A 790 12.23 11.06 -27.84
CA PHE A 790 11.91 9.67 -28.15
C PHE A 790 11.04 9.57 -29.42
N GLY A 791 9.95 10.33 -29.49
CA GLY A 791 9.04 10.35 -30.63
C GLY A 791 9.72 10.81 -31.91
N LEU A 792 10.61 11.83 -31.86
CA LEU A 792 11.35 12.28 -33.02
C LEU A 792 12.40 11.26 -33.48
N ALA A 793 13.10 10.62 -32.54
CA ALA A 793 14.09 9.60 -32.83
C ALA A 793 13.48 8.36 -33.54
N GLU A 794 12.32 7.90 -33.08
CA GLU A 794 11.59 6.81 -33.73
C GLU A 794 11.15 7.20 -35.15
N ARG A 795 10.73 8.43 -35.39
CA ARG A 795 10.40 8.89 -36.76
C ARG A 795 11.61 8.99 -37.65
N TYR A 796 12.75 9.44 -37.14
CA TYR A 796 14.02 9.42 -37.88
C TYR A 796 14.47 7.98 -38.15
N ARG A 797 14.33 7.06 -37.20
CA ARG A 797 14.60 5.63 -37.37
C ARG A 797 13.75 5.02 -38.49
N ALA A 798 12.43 5.26 -38.47
CA ALA A 798 11.51 4.82 -39.53
C ALA A 798 11.83 5.43 -40.91
N ALA A 799 12.41 6.62 -40.96
CA ALA A 799 12.86 7.28 -42.16
C ALA A 799 14.29 6.86 -42.61
N GLY A 800 14.96 5.96 -41.87
CA GLY A 800 16.34 5.53 -42.14
C GLY A 800 17.41 6.59 -41.77
N ARG A 801 17.01 7.64 -41.01
CA ARG A 801 17.87 8.73 -40.56
C ARG A 801 18.47 8.42 -39.18
N LEU A 802 19.26 7.34 -39.11
CA LEU A 802 19.72 6.80 -37.80
C LEU A 802 20.68 7.74 -37.07
N ASP A 803 21.53 8.48 -37.78
CA ASP A 803 22.42 9.45 -37.13
C ASP A 803 21.66 10.63 -36.54
N ASP A 804 20.65 11.16 -37.26
CA ASP A 804 19.80 12.25 -36.73
C ASP A 804 19.01 11.77 -35.50
N ALA A 805 18.56 10.53 -35.48
CA ALA A 805 17.89 9.91 -34.34
C ALA A 805 18.83 9.79 -33.15
N ALA A 806 20.07 9.35 -33.37
CA ALA A 806 21.06 9.22 -32.30
C ALA A 806 21.40 10.56 -31.66
N ASP A 807 21.59 11.61 -32.50
CA ASP A 807 21.94 12.97 -32.03
C ASP A 807 20.84 13.59 -31.16
N VAL A 808 19.57 13.36 -31.49
CA VAL A 808 18.42 13.85 -30.69
C VAL A 808 18.37 13.15 -29.36
N LEU A 809 18.61 11.82 -29.34
CA LEU A 809 18.58 11.02 -28.11
C LEU A 809 19.77 11.31 -27.21
N GLU A 810 20.95 11.62 -27.79
CA GLU A 810 22.13 12.03 -27.01
C GLU A 810 21.82 13.24 -26.14
N VAL A 811 21.26 14.31 -26.71
CA VAL A 811 20.91 15.54 -26.00
C VAL A 811 19.85 15.27 -24.92
N ALA A 812 18.83 14.49 -25.25
CA ALA A 812 17.76 14.18 -24.33
C ALA A 812 18.22 13.26 -23.19
N ALA A 813 19.07 12.28 -23.46
CA ALA A 813 19.60 11.35 -22.45
C ALA A 813 20.60 12.04 -21.51
N GLU A 814 21.42 12.98 -22.01
CA GLU A 814 22.28 13.82 -21.15
C GLU A 814 21.46 14.69 -20.18
N ALA A 815 20.32 15.20 -20.61
CA ALA A 815 19.41 15.98 -19.77
C ALA A 815 18.60 15.10 -18.81
N ASN A 816 18.37 13.82 -19.14
CA ASN A 816 17.56 12.87 -18.40
C ASN A 816 18.31 11.56 -18.11
N PRO A 817 19.41 11.59 -17.34
CA PRO A 817 20.29 10.43 -17.16
C PRO A 817 19.64 9.23 -16.46
N GLY A 818 18.48 9.42 -15.80
CA GLY A 818 17.68 8.39 -15.16
C GLY A 818 16.62 7.74 -16.07
N ASP A 819 16.43 8.26 -17.29
CA ASP A 819 15.45 7.69 -18.24
C ASP A 819 16.08 6.52 -19.02
N ILE A 820 15.89 5.30 -18.49
CA ILE A 820 16.46 4.08 -19.05
C ILE A 820 15.87 3.75 -20.43
N GLY A 821 14.61 4.13 -20.67
CA GLY A 821 13.95 3.95 -21.97
C GLY A 821 14.67 4.72 -23.09
N LEU A 822 15.03 5.97 -22.85
CA LEU A 822 15.85 6.76 -23.78
C LEU A 822 17.20 6.12 -24.05
N HIS A 823 17.91 5.67 -23.01
CA HIS A 823 19.21 5.03 -23.18
C HIS A 823 19.10 3.72 -23.96
N HIS A 824 18.04 2.93 -23.75
CA HIS A 824 17.82 1.71 -24.52
C HIS A 824 17.55 2.01 -25.99
N LEU A 825 16.65 2.95 -26.29
CA LEU A 825 16.37 3.35 -27.68
C LEU A 825 17.61 3.92 -28.36
N TRP A 826 18.37 4.76 -27.65
CA TRP A 826 19.63 5.30 -28.16
C TRP A 826 20.66 4.22 -28.50
N GLY A 827 20.86 3.25 -27.59
CA GLY A 827 21.71 2.09 -27.82
C GLY A 827 21.24 1.22 -28.98
N ASP A 828 19.92 1.01 -29.12
CA ASP A 828 19.32 0.26 -30.22
C ASP A 828 19.61 0.95 -31.60
N ILE A 829 19.37 2.27 -31.66
CA ILE A 829 19.61 3.07 -32.88
C ILE A 829 21.10 3.11 -33.25
N LEU A 830 21.97 3.32 -32.26
CA LEU A 830 23.42 3.25 -32.47
C LEU A 830 23.88 1.87 -33.00
N SER A 831 23.27 0.80 -32.48
CA SER A 831 23.52 -0.57 -32.94
C SER A 831 23.07 -0.76 -34.38
N GLU A 832 21.90 -0.28 -34.77
CA GLU A 832 21.38 -0.32 -36.14
C GLU A 832 22.23 0.53 -37.09
N ALA A 833 22.78 1.65 -36.62
CA ALA A 833 23.73 2.47 -37.37
C ALA A 833 25.13 1.84 -37.48
N GLY A 834 25.39 0.69 -36.84
CA GLY A 834 26.71 0.05 -36.81
C GLY A 834 27.73 0.75 -35.89
N ARG A 835 27.28 1.70 -35.04
CA ARG A 835 28.09 2.48 -34.05
C ARG A 835 28.23 1.70 -32.75
N TYR A 836 28.73 0.45 -32.82
CA TYR A 836 28.70 -0.52 -31.68
C TYR A 836 29.46 -0.06 -30.44
N ALA A 837 30.58 0.62 -30.59
CA ALA A 837 31.35 1.12 -29.42
C ALA A 837 30.60 2.19 -28.64
N GLU A 838 29.80 3.01 -29.32
CA GLU A 838 28.97 4.05 -28.67
C GLU A 838 27.74 3.41 -28.05
N ALA A 839 27.11 2.46 -28.74
CA ALA A 839 26.01 1.66 -28.20
C ALA A 839 26.40 0.91 -26.91
N GLU A 840 27.61 0.29 -26.89
CA GLU A 840 28.16 -0.35 -25.70
C GLU A 840 28.23 0.65 -24.51
N ALA A 841 28.75 1.85 -24.76
CA ALA A 841 28.88 2.87 -23.72
C ALA A 841 27.50 3.29 -23.17
N VAL A 842 26.50 3.44 -24.05
CA VAL A 842 25.12 3.82 -23.68
C VAL A 842 24.43 2.71 -22.89
N TYR A 843 24.49 1.46 -23.34
CA TYR A 843 23.90 0.34 -22.60
C TYR A 843 24.61 0.10 -21.26
N MET A 844 25.94 0.28 -21.21
CA MET A 844 26.70 0.21 -19.98
C MET A 844 26.28 1.30 -18.99
N LEU A 845 26.03 2.51 -19.50
CA LEU A 845 25.52 3.61 -18.69
C LEU A 845 24.14 3.28 -18.13
N ALA A 846 23.24 2.76 -18.96
CA ALA A 846 21.91 2.31 -18.55
C ALA A 846 21.99 1.23 -17.46
N ALA A 847 22.84 0.21 -17.65
CA ALA A 847 23.00 -0.88 -16.69
C ALA A 847 23.65 -0.43 -15.38
N ARG A 848 24.53 0.57 -15.41
CA ARG A 848 25.12 1.15 -14.18
C ARG A 848 24.20 2.10 -13.45
N ASN A 849 23.41 2.89 -14.17
CA ASN A 849 22.47 3.83 -13.57
C ASN A 849 21.26 3.10 -12.95
N ASN A 850 20.87 1.97 -13.56
CA ASN A 850 19.82 1.10 -13.02
C ASN A 850 20.29 -0.37 -13.08
N PRO A 851 21.04 -0.86 -12.10
CA PRO A 851 21.64 -2.20 -12.11
C PRO A 851 20.58 -3.28 -11.84
N THR A 852 19.88 -3.69 -12.89
CA THR A 852 18.97 -4.83 -12.90
C THR A 852 19.51 -5.94 -13.76
N ALA A 853 19.12 -7.20 -13.50
CA ALA A 853 19.47 -8.34 -14.35
C ALA A 853 19.03 -8.11 -15.81
N GLY A 854 17.86 -7.49 -16.01
CA GLY A 854 17.34 -7.15 -17.34
C GLY A 854 18.23 -6.16 -18.11
N ASN A 855 18.70 -5.08 -17.47
CA ASN A 855 19.56 -4.08 -18.13
C ASN A 855 20.94 -4.66 -18.49
N TRP A 856 21.54 -5.45 -17.61
CA TRP A 856 22.77 -6.16 -17.91
C TRP A 856 22.58 -7.23 -19.01
N ASN A 857 21.44 -7.94 -19.01
CA ASN A 857 21.09 -8.88 -20.07
C ASN A 857 20.89 -8.19 -21.42
N LYS A 858 20.32 -6.98 -21.44
CA LYS A 858 20.18 -6.19 -22.69
C LYS A 858 21.55 -5.81 -23.24
N LEU A 859 22.46 -5.32 -22.41
CA LEU A 859 23.86 -5.07 -22.79
C LEU A 859 24.52 -6.33 -23.36
N ALA A 860 24.38 -7.46 -22.67
CA ALA A 860 24.95 -8.73 -23.09
C ALA A 860 24.38 -9.21 -24.45
N THR A 861 23.07 -9.02 -24.65
CA THR A 861 22.40 -9.36 -25.93
C THR A 861 22.99 -8.56 -27.10
N ALA A 862 23.22 -7.26 -26.90
CA ALA A 862 23.85 -6.41 -27.91
C ALA A 862 25.30 -6.86 -28.19
N LEU A 863 26.09 -7.09 -27.12
CA LEU A 863 27.49 -7.55 -27.25
C LEU A 863 27.61 -8.91 -27.94
N LEU A 864 26.67 -9.83 -27.71
CA LEU A 864 26.59 -11.12 -28.42
C LEU A 864 26.35 -10.91 -29.92
N GLY A 865 25.42 -10.01 -30.29
CA GLY A 865 25.14 -9.67 -31.68
C GLY A 865 26.33 -9.06 -32.41
N TRP A 866 27.22 -8.35 -31.69
CA TRP A 866 28.44 -7.74 -32.22
C TRP A 866 29.66 -8.70 -32.26
N GLY A 867 29.53 -9.89 -31.60
CA GLY A 867 30.61 -10.87 -31.50
C GLY A 867 31.62 -10.60 -30.38
N GLU A 868 31.34 -9.66 -29.47
CA GLU A 868 32.17 -9.33 -28.30
C GLU A 868 31.91 -10.32 -27.15
N LEU A 869 32.25 -11.60 -27.38
CA LEU A 869 31.85 -12.73 -26.52
C LEU A 869 32.36 -12.61 -25.07
N GLU A 870 33.61 -12.14 -24.87
CA GLU A 870 34.18 -11.98 -23.52
C GLU A 870 33.44 -10.92 -22.70
N LYS A 871 33.08 -9.80 -23.33
CA LYS A 871 32.33 -8.74 -22.69
C LYS A 871 30.90 -9.15 -22.42
N ALA A 872 30.28 -9.91 -23.32
CA ALA A 872 28.95 -10.46 -23.18
C ALA A 872 28.87 -11.42 -21.95
N GLU A 873 29.90 -12.28 -21.80
CA GLU A 873 29.99 -13.18 -20.64
C GLU A 873 30.12 -12.42 -19.32
N MET A 874 30.91 -11.35 -19.29
CA MET A 874 31.00 -10.48 -18.11
C MET A 874 29.66 -9.81 -17.78
N ALA A 875 28.95 -9.28 -18.77
CA ALA A 875 27.65 -8.66 -18.57
C ALA A 875 26.59 -9.66 -18.08
N LEU A 876 26.60 -10.91 -18.61
CA LEU A 876 25.70 -11.99 -18.14
C LEU A 876 26.05 -12.43 -16.70
N SER A 877 27.33 -12.46 -16.35
CA SER A 877 27.76 -12.73 -14.98
C SER A 877 27.28 -11.66 -14.01
N GLU A 878 27.34 -10.39 -14.41
CA GLU A 878 26.78 -9.29 -13.59
C GLU A 878 25.25 -9.40 -13.49
N ALA A 879 24.54 -9.74 -14.57
CA ALA A 879 23.10 -9.97 -14.52
C ALA A 879 22.75 -11.06 -13.50
N LEU A 880 23.42 -12.20 -13.53
CA LEU A 880 23.20 -13.33 -12.62
C LEU A 880 23.69 -13.06 -11.19
N SER A 881 24.67 -12.17 -11.02
CA SER A 881 25.07 -11.74 -9.67
C SER A 881 23.98 -10.90 -8.97
N ILE A 882 23.12 -10.23 -9.76
CA ILE A 882 22.00 -9.42 -9.26
C ILE A 882 20.79 -10.31 -9.04
N ASP A 883 20.49 -11.21 -9.99
CA ASP A 883 19.37 -12.14 -9.91
C ASP A 883 19.74 -13.46 -10.58
N ASP A 884 20.11 -14.44 -9.77
CA ASP A 884 20.49 -15.78 -10.24
C ASP A 884 19.29 -16.66 -10.66
N THR A 885 18.07 -16.18 -10.44
CA THR A 885 16.83 -16.81 -10.86
C THR A 885 16.27 -16.24 -12.17
N ALA A 886 16.84 -15.16 -12.69
CA ALA A 886 16.45 -14.61 -14.00
C ALA A 886 16.75 -15.60 -15.13
N PRO A 887 15.75 -16.04 -15.91
CA PRO A 887 15.97 -17.09 -16.90
C PRO A 887 16.72 -16.61 -18.16
N GLU A 888 16.45 -15.39 -18.66
CA GLU A 888 17.01 -14.92 -19.92
C GLU A 888 18.54 -14.90 -19.98
N PRO A 889 19.29 -14.50 -18.93
CA PRO A 889 20.74 -14.58 -18.91
C PRO A 889 21.28 -16.01 -19.17
N TYR A 890 20.60 -17.04 -18.67
CA TYR A 890 20.98 -18.44 -18.94
C TYR A 890 20.79 -18.83 -20.41
N TYR A 891 19.71 -18.38 -21.05
CA TYR A 891 19.51 -18.58 -22.47
C TYR A 891 20.62 -17.90 -23.28
N ARG A 892 20.98 -16.66 -22.94
CA ARG A 892 22.07 -15.92 -23.58
C ARG A 892 23.45 -16.56 -23.35
N LEU A 893 23.69 -17.11 -22.15
CA LEU A 893 24.89 -17.91 -21.89
C LEU A 893 24.93 -19.18 -22.74
N GLY A 894 23.80 -19.84 -22.98
CA GLY A 894 23.71 -20.97 -23.88
C GLY A 894 24.11 -20.62 -25.31
N GLN A 895 23.62 -19.48 -25.82
CA GLN A 895 24.01 -18.96 -27.14
C GLN A 895 25.51 -18.59 -27.20
N LEU A 896 26.02 -17.94 -26.17
CA LEU A 896 27.42 -17.52 -26.03
C LEU A 896 28.36 -18.72 -26.05
N TYR A 897 28.13 -19.69 -25.19
CA TYR A 897 28.98 -20.87 -25.09
C TYR A 897 28.95 -21.74 -26.37
N ARG A 898 27.80 -21.79 -27.06
CA ARG A 898 27.70 -22.38 -28.38
C ARG A 898 28.58 -21.67 -29.43
N GLN A 899 28.55 -20.33 -29.42
CA GLN A 899 29.43 -19.53 -30.33
C GLN A 899 30.93 -19.72 -30.00
N GLN A 900 31.27 -19.96 -28.73
CA GLN A 900 32.63 -20.24 -28.28
C GLN A 900 33.06 -21.71 -28.59
N GLY A 901 32.15 -22.59 -29.02
CA GLY A 901 32.38 -24.01 -29.20
C GLY A 901 32.50 -24.80 -27.89
N ASN A 902 31.89 -24.29 -26.82
CA ASN A 902 31.91 -24.89 -25.47
C ASN A 902 30.56 -25.57 -25.19
N ASP A 903 30.36 -26.71 -25.81
CA ASP A 903 29.09 -27.42 -25.84
C ASP A 903 28.62 -27.86 -24.43
N GLU A 904 29.55 -28.26 -23.54
CA GLU A 904 29.19 -28.70 -22.20
C GLU A 904 28.56 -27.57 -21.37
N GLN A 905 29.13 -26.34 -21.44
CA GLN A 905 28.61 -25.19 -20.76
C GLN A 905 27.31 -24.68 -21.40
N ALA A 906 27.23 -24.76 -22.75
CA ALA A 906 26.02 -24.40 -23.49
C ALA A 906 24.83 -25.28 -23.09
N ILE A 907 25.02 -26.61 -23.03
CA ILE A 907 23.99 -27.55 -22.56
C ILE A 907 23.55 -27.21 -21.11
N SER A 908 24.50 -26.97 -20.22
CA SER A 908 24.19 -26.65 -18.84
C SER A 908 23.36 -25.36 -18.71
N ALA A 909 23.72 -24.31 -19.42
CA ALA A 909 23.04 -23.04 -19.42
C ALA A 909 21.63 -23.15 -20.03
N LEU A 910 21.47 -23.84 -21.17
CA LEU A 910 20.16 -24.04 -21.80
C LEU A 910 19.23 -24.90 -20.93
N GLN A 911 19.76 -25.90 -20.21
CA GLN A 911 18.97 -26.68 -19.27
C GLN A 911 18.52 -25.85 -18.05
N ALA A 912 19.38 -24.96 -17.55
CA ALA A 912 19.03 -24.04 -16.49
C ALA A 912 17.90 -23.09 -16.95
N TYR A 913 17.99 -22.55 -18.15
CA TYR A 913 16.92 -21.74 -18.73
C TYR A 913 15.59 -22.52 -18.79
N LEU A 914 15.61 -23.72 -19.37
CA LEU A 914 14.40 -24.56 -19.53
C LEU A 914 13.81 -25.01 -18.17
N GLN A 915 14.62 -25.08 -17.13
CA GLN A 915 14.15 -25.37 -15.78
C GLN A 915 13.53 -24.15 -15.11
N LEU A 916 14.10 -22.95 -15.31
CA LEU A 916 13.63 -21.71 -14.71
C LEU A 916 12.42 -21.12 -15.44
N ALA A 917 12.36 -21.32 -16.77
CA ALA A 917 11.29 -20.84 -17.64
C ALA A 917 10.82 -21.97 -18.59
N PRO A 918 10.10 -22.98 -18.08
CA PRO A 918 9.63 -24.10 -18.89
C PRO A 918 8.71 -23.69 -20.05
N ASP A 919 8.01 -22.57 -19.93
CA ASP A 919 7.14 -21.99 -20.95
C ASP A 919 7.60 -20.58 -21.37
N GLY A 920 8.87 -20.25 -21.15
CA GLY A 920 9.44 -18.95 -21.45
C GLY A 920 9.53 -18.65 -22.95
N PRO A 921 9.72 -17.37 -23.33
CA PRO A 921 9.67 -16.91 -24.72
C PRO A 921 10.70 -17.59 -25.65
N TYR A 922 11.81 -18.09 -25.10
CA TYR A 922 12.86 -18.78 -25.87
C TYR A 922 12.85 -20.30 -25.65
N HIS A 923 11.73 -20.86 -25.19
CA HIS A 923 11.65 -22.28 -24.85
C HIS A 923 11.90 -23.21 -26.09
N GLN A 924 11.29 -22.87 -27.24
CA GLN A 924 11.45 -23.66 -28.45
C GLN A 924 12.86 -23.55 -29.00
N GLU A 925 13.40 -22.33 -29.09
CA GLU A 925 14.76 -22.06 -29.54
C GLU A 925 15.80 -22.71 -28.63
N ALA A 926 15.60 -22.68 -27.33
CA ALA A 926 16.50 -23.32 -26.36
C ALA A 926 16.51 -24.84 -26.55
N ARG A 927 15.35 -25.47 -26.77
CA ARG A 927 15.25 -26.91 -27.05
C ARG A 927 15.89 -27.29 -28.40
N GLN A 928 15.65 -26.48 -29.44
CA GLN A 928 16.24 -26.69 -30.72
C GLN A 928 17.76 -26.61 -30.65
N LEU A 929 18.30 -25.56 -30.05
CA LEU A 929 19.74 -25.37 -29.87
C LEU A 929 20.37 -26.50 -29.04
N LEU A 930 19.66 -26.97 -28.02
CA LEU A 930 20.08 -28.11 -27.19
C LEU A 930 20.13 -29.44 -28.02
N ALA A 931 19.14 -29.66 -28.87
CA ALA A 931 19.12 -30.81 -29.74
C ALA A 931 20.25 -30.78 -30.82
N GLU A 932 20.48 -29.63 -31.43
CA GLU A 932 21.57 -29.43 -32.37
C GLU A 932 22.94 -29.72 -31.74
N ILE A 933 23.19 -29.28 -30.51
CA ILE A 933 24.45 -29.54 -29.80
C ILE A 933 24.58 -31.01 -29.41
N GLN A 934 23.49 -31.73 -29.16
CA GLN A 934 23.52 -33.16 -28.78
C GLN A 934 23.65 -34.10 -29.99
N ASP A 935 23.28 -33.65 -31.19
CA ASP A 935 23.37 -34.44 -32.43
C ASP A 935 24.74 -34.28 -33.12
N GLU A 936 25.53 -33.24 -32.81
CA GLU A 936 26.93 -33.05 -33.22
C GLU A 936 27.91 -33.81 -32.33
#